data_2d71d92b871cc1a8864a1fdeac258cdb
#
_entry.id   2d71d92b871cc1a8864a1fdeac258cdb
#
_cell.length_a   1.000
_cell.length_b   1.000
_cell.length_c   1.000
_cell.angle_alpha   90.00
_cell.angle_beta   90.00
_cell.angle_gamma   90.00
#
_symmetry.space_group_name_H-M   'P 1'
#
loop_
_entity.id
_entity.type
_entity.pdbx_description
1 polymer ?
#
loop_
_entity_poly.entity_id
_entity_poly.type
_entity_poly.pdbx_seq_one_letter_code
_entity_poly.pdbx_strand_id
1 'polypeptide(L)'
;MVYDSYEFGKYLTELRRKYNVSMNVVCDGICDQSVMSRIENGEREVSKLVQDRLLGRLGVAPENFENMVYADEYGYWKARQEIISLIQHEKMDEADKLLEKMAVQEKLFESGDAAENIDINLKLQFYMAMKAQIRCYNGAGDAELKKMYADASRLTISRMKDKGSVKEFFSNRRLAVDEINLLLEYWRYVSPEIGKRFIRGAIEYIDKSLFDVLTKAKIYPKAVYYLCLLEIRTRLQNEKKINQLMNLVTQAIEALHNCLRAFYLCELLDIKIELLRMNNKEDVSYWDRLIKDMEHDTLIDENYDKLYGNTDEFSAEAQYIWCRYTRNVLGEIYKRCGVREDTFEYSHIYVDREVYCIEDIIRIRRKMLNMSMYKLGDGICSERTISRIERKRTRPQCSNIHKLFEKLGLSGELSQSELISSNVQAQVLLQKFRISINYKNSEDVDNILNEIEHSVSLDVPQNRQMLKRVRAWILRDNKLITDEEFVAQIKSAMEYTLPYKVAVAKNKEKYMTIEEVSCMHDIFITKSSNIPESQECYKSLLEMYDDREEDINNCLSMYEHIMRPIASYMGDCGRYDNSDEKELFILQNSLRNRRMTVAYSSMYSMLWNDQQRGKNKMAMHRDIAYCNEIKRCIVLSSFSRNIGKTKFFSNTFKKTKNKIY
;
A
#
# COMPACT_ATOMS: atom_id res chain seq x y z
N MET A 1 -7.81 -7.65 -12.68
CA MET A 1 -7.62 -6.89 -13.91
C MET A 1 -8.02 -7.79 -15.07
N VAL A 2 -9.12 -7.50 -15.75
CA VAL A 2 -9.39 -8.15 -17.02
C VAL A 2 -8.73 -7.26 -18.06
N TYR A 3 -7.45 -7.47 -18.31
CA TYR A 3 -6.89 -6.96 -19.54
C TYR A 3 -7.59 -7.67 -20.70
N ASP A 4 -7.91 -6.94 -21.73
CA ASP A 4 -7.92 -7.57 -23.04
C ASP A 4 -6.61 -8.36 -23.15
N SER A 5 -6.70 -9.62 -23.47
CA SER A 5 -5.55 -10.51 -23.56
C SER A 5 -4.45 -9.92 -24.45
N TYR A 6 -4.84 -9.18 -25.48
CA TYR A 6 -3.93 -8.52 -26.40
C TYR A 6 -3.19 -7.35 -25.75
N GLU A 7 -3.89 -6.44 -25.06
CA GLU A 7 -3.26 -5.29 -24.38
C GLU A 7 -2.38 -5.74 -23.20
N PHE A 8 -2.79 -6.76 -22.46
CA PHE A 8 -1.96 -7.37 -21.43
C PHE A 8 -0.70 -7.98 -22.02
N GLY A 9 -0.83 -8.77 -23.07
CA GLY A 9 0.31 -9.41 -23.74
C GLY A 9 1.31 -8.39 -24.28
N LYS A 10 0.82 -7.32 -24.89
CA LYS A 10 1.61 -6.20 -25.38
C LYS A 10 2.37 -5.50 -24.23
N TYR A 11 1.67 -5.13 -23.17
CA TYR A 11 2.29 -4.50 -22.00
C TYR A 11 3.35 -5.38 -21.36
N LEU A 12 3.07 -6.66 -21.17
CA LEU A 12 4.01 -7.65 -20.64
C LEU A 12 5.26 -7.78 -21.52
N THR A 13 5.06 -7.82 -22.84
CA THR A 13 6.15 -7.87 -23.84
C THR A 13 7.03 -6.62 -23.81
N GLU A 14 6.42 -5.44 -23.74
CA GLU A 14 7.14 -4.17 -23.66
C GLU A 14 7.97 -4.07 -22.39
N LEU A 15 7.39 -4.41 -21.23
CA LEU A 15 8.10 -4.47 -19.95
C LEU A 15 9.30 -5.42 -20.03
N ARG A 16 9.07 -6.64 -20.48
CA ARG A 16 10.11 -7.66 -20.55
C ARG A 16 11.26 -7.22 -21.45
N ARG A 17 10.95 -6.65 -22.63
CA ARG A 17 11.95 -6.13 -23.58
C ARG A 17 12.71 -4.93 -23.02
N LYS A 18 12.00 -3.98 -22.40
CA LYS A 18 12.59 -2.80 -21.75
C LYS A 18 13.65 -3.19 -20.72
N TYR A 19 13.40 -4.26 -19.97
CA TYR A 19 14.31 -4.74 -18.93
C TYR A 19 15.24 -5.87 -19.40
N ASN A 20 15.22 -6.20 -20.69
CA ASN A 20 16.04 -7.26 -21.29
C ASN A 20 15.90 -8.62 -20.56
N VAL A 21 14.67 -9.01 -20.24
CA VAL A 21 14.36 -10.27 -19.54
C VAL A 21 13.81 -11.28 -20.55
N SER A 22 14.34 -12.51 -20.56
CA SER A 22 13.85 -13.57 -21.45
C SER A 22 12.49 -14.14 -20.95
N MET A 23 11.67 -14.68 -21.87
CA MET A 23 10.40 -15.32 -21.53
C MET A 23 10.59 -16.44 -20.50
N ASN A 24 11.61 -17.30 -20.70
CA ASN A 24 11.91 -18.41 -19.79
C ASN A 24 12.13 -17.97 -18.34
N VAL A 25 12.75 -16.81 -18.15
CA VAL A 25 13.03 -16.27 -16.80
C VAL A 25 11.75 -15.73 -16.13
N VAL A 26 10.84 -15.13 -16.92
CA VAL A 26 9.58 -14.59 -16.37
C VAL A 26 8.61 -15.73 -16.06
N CYS A 27 8.51 -16.73 -16.91
CA CYS A 27 7.53 -17.83 -16.75
C CYS A 27 8.05 -19.03 -15.95
N ASP A 28 9.32 -19.05 -15.51
CA ASP A 28 9.92 -20.19 -14.79
C ASP A 28 9.07 -20.62 -13.58
N GLY A 29 8.65 -21.90 -13.56
CA GLY A 29 7.80 -22.45 -12.51
C GLY A 29 6.32 -21.95 -12.53
N ILE A 30 5.92 -21.14 -13.51
CA ILE A 30 4.53 -20.70 -13.69
C ILE A 30 3.91 -21.42 -14.89
N CYS A 31 4.52 -21.31 -16.06
CA CYS A 31 4.04 -21.94 -17.29
C CYS A 31 5.18 -22.19 -18.28
N ASP A 32 4.89 -22.98 -19.32
CA ASP A 32 5.83 -23.23 -20.40
C ASP A 32 6.05 -22.00 -21.30
N GLN A 33 7.17 -21.96 -21.98
CA GLN A 33 7.51 -20.88 -22.91
C GLN A 33 6.48 -20.75 -24.05
N SER A 34 5.91 -21.85 -24.53
CA SER A 34 4.85 -21.84 -25.54
C SER A 34 3.57 -21.18 -25.03
N VAL A 35 3.20 -21.44 -23.79
CA VAL A 35 2.07 -20.78 -23.11
C VAL A 35 2.37 -19.30 -22.92
N MET A 36 3.58 -18.96 -22.48
CA MET A 36 3.99 -17.56 -22.31
C MET A 36 3.95 -16.79 -23.62
N SER A 37 4.41 -17.38 -24.73
CA SER A 37 4.32 -16.78 -26.06
C SER A 37 2.86 -16.50 -26.48
N ARG A 38 1.96 -17.42 -26.22
CA ARG A 38 0.51 -17.24 -26.48
C ARG A 38 -0.12 -16.15 -25.61
N ILE A 39 0.35 -16.00 -24.35
CA ILE A 39 -0.06 -14.90 -23.47
C ILE A 39 0.43 -13.57 -24.05
N GLU A 40 1.71 -13.45 -24.43
CA GLU A 40 2.29 -12.24 -25.00
C GLU A 40 1.64 -11.83 -26.34
N ASN A 41 1.17 -12.79 -27.13
CA ASN A 41 0.45 -12.55 -28.40
C ASN A 41 -1.06 -12.25 -28.18
N GLY A 42 -1.57 -12.34 -26.94
CA GLY A 42 -2.99 -12.17 -26.66
C GLY A 42 -3.87 -13.35 -27.07
N GLU A 43 -3.26 -14.49 -27.42
CA GLU A 43 -3.98 -15.71 -27.86
C GLU A 43 -4.50 -16.55 -26.68
N ARG A 44 -4.03 -16.26 -25.46
CA ARG A 44 -4.43 -16.95 -24.23
C ARG A 44 -4.78 -15.95 -23.15
N GLU A 45 -6.03 -15.98 -22.71
CA GLU A 45 -6.46 -15.28 -21.50
C GLU A 45 -5.94 -15.99 -20.26
N VAL A 46 -5.51 -15.23 -19.26
CA VAL A 46 -5.06 -15.72 -17.97
C VAL A 46 -5.73 -14.95 -16.84
N SER A 47 -5.91 -15.62 -15.69
CA SER A 47 -6.53 -15.01 -14.52
C SER A 47 -5.70 -13.86 -13.96
N LYS A 48 -6.35 -13.04 -13.13
CA LYS A 48 -5.65 -11.98 -12.38
C LYS A 48 -4.45 -12.50 -11.59
N LEU A 49 -4.54 -13.67 -10.97
CA LEU A 49 -3.42 -14.24 -10.20
C LEU A 49 -2.18 -14.46 -11.05
N VAL A 50 -2.35 -14.99 -12.25
CA VAL A 50 -1.24 -15.22 -13.19
C VAL A 50 -0.69 -13.88 -13.70
N GLN A 51 -1.58 -12.94 -14.03
CA GLN A 51 -1.19 -11.59 -14.44
C GLN A 51 -0.34 -10.91 -13.36
N ASP A 52 -0.81 -10.89 -12.12
CA ASP A 52 -0.11 -10.30 -10.98
C ASP A 52 1.26 -10.95 -10.75
N ARG A 53 1.36 -12.27 -10.88
CA ARG A 53 2.63 -12.98 -10.70
C ARG A 53 3.64 -12.64 -11.80
N LEU A 54 3.21 -12.62 -13.07
CA LEU A 54 4.10 -12.28 -14.21
C LEU A 54 4.55 -10.81 -14.12
N LEU A 55 3.63 -9.89 -13.82
CA LEU A 55 3.94 -8.47 -13.64
C LEU A 55 4.82 -8.25 -12.40
N GLY A 56 4.53 -8.91 -11.28
CA GLY A 56 5.32 -8.81 -10.05
C GLY A 56 6.79 -9.22 -10.26
N ARG A 57 7.06 -10.24 -11.08
CA ARG A 57 8.42 -10.62 -11.48
C ARG A 57 9.12 -9.58 -12.35
N LEU A 58 8.36 -8.72 -13.01
CA LEU A 58 8.87 -7.56 -13.77
C LEU A 58 8.86 -6.26 -12.98
N GLY A 59 8.57 -6.32 -11.69
CA GLY A 59 8.64 -5.17 -10.78
C GLY A 59 7.38 -4.31 -10.72
N VAL A 60 6.27 -4.75 -11.32
CA VAL A 60 4.99 -4.06 -11.27
C VAL A 60 4.16 -4.60 -10.10
N ALA A 61 3.82 -3.74 -9.17
CA ALA A 61 3.03 -4.12 -8.01
C ALA A 61 1.53 -4.20 -8.36
N PRO A 62 0.82 -5.28 -7.93
CA PRO A 62 -0.61 -5.45 -8.19
C PRO A 62 -1.47 -4.30 -7.66
N GLU A 63 -1.07 -3.71 -6.54
CA GLU A 63 -1.78 -2.59 -5.91
C GLU A 63 -1.73 -1.27 -6.69
N ASN A 64 -1.00 -1.20 -7.78
CA ASN A 64 -1.01 -0.01 -8.64
C ASN A 64 -2.32 0.14 -9.44
N PHE A 65 -3.16 -0.89 -9.47
CA PHE A 65 -4.36 -0.94 -10.28
C PHE A 65 -5.59 -1.32 -9.45
N GLU A 66 -6.75 -0.73 -9.75
CA GLU A 66 -8.04 -1.28 -9.35
C GLU A 66 -8.26 -2.60 -10.07
N ASN A 67 -8.74 -3.59 -9.35
CA ASN A 67 -8.90 -4.92 -9.89
C ASN A 67 -10.37 -5.24 -10.15
N MET A 68 -10.68 -5.57 -11.39
CA MET A 68 -11.99 -6.08 -11.79
C MET A 68 -11.86 -7.52 -12.20
N VAL A 69 -12.68 -8.38 -11.61
CA VAL A 69 -12.66 -9.81 -11.87
C VAL A 69 -14.08 -10.28 -12.18
N TYR A 70 -14.19 -11.41 -12.88
CA TYR A 70 -15.48 -12.03 -13.13
C TYR A 70 -16.08 -12.64 -11.86
N ALA A 71 -17.39 -12.84 -11.86
CA ALA A 71 -18.12 -13.35 -10.71
C ALA A 71 -17.63 -14.72 -10.21
N ASP A 72 -17.16 -15.57 -11.10
CA ASP A 72 -16.57 -16.88 -10.78
C ASP A 72 -15.22 -16.79 -10.05
N GLU A 73 -14.45 -15.74 -10.29
CA GLU A 73 -13.19 -15.46 -9.59
C GLU A 73 -13.41 -14.63 -8.30
N TYR A 74 -14.47 -13.82 -8.27
CA TYR A 74 -14.70 -12.85 -7.20
C TYR A 74 -14.82 -13.48 -5.81
N GLY A 75 -15.41 -14.68 -5.74
CA GLY A 75 -15.53 -15.43 -4.48
C GLY A 75 -14.16 -15.72 -3.82
N TYR A 76 -13.17 -16.13 -4.61
CA TYR A 76 -11.81 -16.34 -4.14
C TYR A 76 -11.17 -15.06 -3.62
N TRP A 77 -11.29 -13.95 -4.38
CA TRP A 77 -10.69 -12.66 -3.99
C TRP A 77 -11.31 -12.11 -2.71
N LYS A 78 -12.62 -12.24 -2.55
CA LYS A 78 -13.30 -11.84 -1.32
C LYS A 78 -12.83 -12.67 -0.12
N ALA A 79 -12.78 -13.98 -0.24
CA ALA A 79 -12.28 -14.86 0.82
C ALA A 79 -10.81 -14.56 1.16
N ARG A 80 -9.96 -14.32 0.15
CA ARG A 80 -8.55 -13.95 0.32
C ARG A 80 -8.40 -12.68 1.16
N GLN A 81 -9.14 -11.61 0.86
CA GLN A 81 -9.09 -10.35 1.58
C GLN A 81 -9.58 -10.50 3.02
N GLU A 82 -10.65 -11.26 3.23
CA GLU A 82 -11.19 -11.53 4.56
C GLU A 82 -10.21 -12.36 5.41
N ILE A 83 -9.55 -13.36 4.85
CA ILE A 83 -8.48 -14.13 5.54
C ILE A 83 -7.34 -13.18 5.96
N ILE A 84 -6.88 -12.31 5.07
CA ILE A 84 -5.83 -11.31 5.35
C ILE A 84 -6.28 -10.42 6.51
N SER A 85 -7.52 -9.92 6.48
CA SER A 85 -8.11 -9.09 7.54
C SER A 85 -8.12 -9.81 8.88
N LEU A 86 -8.61 -11.04 8.91
CA LEU A 86 -8.69 -11.84 10.14
C LEU A 86 -7.30 -12.07 10.75
N ILE A 87 -6.28 -12.34 9.94
CA ILE A 87 -4.89 -12.49 10.39
C ILE A 87 -4.36 -11.18 10.98
N GLN A 88 -4.59 -10.04 10.32
CA GLN A 88 -4.19 -8.72 10.83
C GLN A 88 -4.86 -8.34 12.15
N HIS A 89 -6.06 -8.87 12.40
CA HIS A 89 -6.79 -8.70 13.66
C HIS A 89 -6.53 -9.83 14.68
N GLU A 90 -5.55 -10.70 14.43
CA GLU A 90 -5.17 -11.84 15.29
C GLU A 90 -6.31 -12.86 15.53
N LYS A 91 -7.32 -12.90 14.65
CA LYS A 91 -8.43 -13.84 14.68
C LYS A 91 -8.08 -15.15 13.96
N MET A 92 -7.07 -15.85 14.47
CA MET A 92 -6.45 -16.98 13.76
C MET A 92 -7.40 -18.17 13.56
N ASP A 93 -8.28 -18.45 14.51
CA ASP A 93 -9.25 -19.56 14.40
C ASP A 93 -10.31 -19.30 13.31
N GLU A 94 -10.77 -18.04 13.20
CA GLU A 94 -11.70 -17.63 12.14
C GLU A 94 -11.00 -17.65 10.77
N ALA A 95 -9.77 -17.15 10.71
CA ALA A 95 -8.94 -17.18 9.53
C ALA A 95 -8.70 -18.62 9.03
N ASP A 96 -8.38 -19.55 9.94
CA ASP A 96 -8.15 -20.95 9.60
C ASP A 96 -9.41 -21.63 9.04
N LYS A 97 -10.56 -21.41 9.66
CA LYS A 97 -11.85 -21.95 9.18
C LYS A 97 -12.20 -21.42 7.78
N LEU A 98 -11.99 -20.13 7.56
CA LEU A 98 -12.27 -19.54 6.24
C LEU A 98 -11.28 -20.02 5.17
N LEU A 99 -10.02 -20.20 5.55
CA LEU A 99 -8.95 -20.70 4.68
C LEU A 99 -9.26 -22.15 4.23
N GLU A 100 -9.69 -23.02 5.14
CA GLU A 100 -10.12 -24.39 4.80
C GLU A 100 -11.37 -24.40 3.89
N LYS A 101 -12.36 -23.56 4.21
CA LYS A 101 -13.54 -23.40 3.35
C LYS A 101 -13.18 -22.95 1.93
N MET A 102 -12.28 -21.96 1.81
CA MET A 102 -11.76 -21.51 0.51
C MET A 102 -11.06 -22.65 -0.23
N ALA A 103 -10.22 -23.42 0.44
CA ALA A 103 -9.49 -24.53 -0.16
C ALA A 103 -10.42 -25.60 -0.75
N VAL A 104 -11.53 -25.91 -0.05
CA VAL A 104 -12.56 -26.85 -0.54
C VAL A 104 -13.32 -26.26 -1.74
N GLN A 105 -13.71 -24.97 -1.67
CA GLN A 105 -14.43 -24.31 -2.75
C GLN A 105 -13.62 -24.20 -4.04
N GLU A 106 -12.32 -23.93 -3.89
CA GLU A 106 -11.36 -23.82 -5.02
C GLU A 106 -10.76 -25.16 -5.43
N LYS A 107 -11.17 -26.26 -4.79
CA LYS A 107 -10.72 -27.64 -5.10
C LYS A 107 -9.20 -27.82 -5.09
N LEU A 108 -8.51 -27.15 -4.15
CA LEU A 108 -7.05 -27.06 -4.14
C LEU A 108 -6.34 -28.41 -3.98
N PHE A 109 -7.02 -29.42 -3.46
CA PHE A 109 -6.47 -30.76 -3.17
C PHE A 109 -7.05 -31.86 -4.08
N GLU A 110 -7.92 -31.50 -5.04
CA GLU A 110 -8.41 -32.48 -6.01
C GLU A 110 -7.29 -32.78 -7.02
N SER A 111 -7.01 -34.09 -7.25
CA SER A 111 -6.00 -34.55 -8.19
C SER A 111 -6.48 -34.33 -9.62
N GLY A 112 -6.12 -33.20 -10.20
CA GLY A 112 -6.13 -32.94 -11.64
C GLY A 112 -4.70 -32.74 -12.13
N ASP A 113 -4.48 -32.78 -13.45
CA ASP A 113 -3.16 -32.46 -14.01
C ASP A 113 -2.75 -31.02 -13.60
N ALA A 114 -1.99 -30.93 -12.51
CA ALA A 114 -1.49 -29.66 -11.95
C ALA A 114 -0.65 -28.85 -12.97
N ALA A 115 -0.17 -29.51 -14.02
CA ALA A 115 0.56 -28.86 -15.11
C ALA A 115 -0.34 -28.02 -16.04
N GLU A 116 -1.64 -28.31 -16.12
CA GLU A 116 -2.56 -27.56 -16.98
C GLU A 116 -3.21 -26.36 -16.29
N ASN A 117 -3.27 -26.33 -14.96
CA ASN A 117 -3.96 -25.30 -14.20
C ASN A 117 -3.01 -24.45 -13.36
N ILE A 118 -2.41 -23.45 -13.99
CA ILE A 118 -1.46 -22.50 -13.38
C ILE A 118 -2.05 -21.81 -12.15
N ASP A 119 -3.36 -21.53 -12.17
CA ASP A 119 -4.07 -20.86 -11.08
C ASP A 119 -4.11 -21.66 -9.79
N ILE A 120 -4.26 -22.97 -9.88
CA ILE A 120 -4.32 -23.84 -8.70
C ILE A 120 -3.02 -23.73 -7.89
N ASN A 121 -1.86 -23.73 -8.55
CA ASN A 121 -0.58 -23.63 -7.87
C ASN A 121 -0.43 -22.28 -7.13
N LEU A 122 -0.91 -21.18 -7.71
CA LEU A 122 -0.86 -19.86 -7.08
C LEU A 122 -1.84 -19.77 -5.90
N LYS A 123 -3.05 -20.31 -6.05
CA LYS A 123 -4.04 -20.39 -4.96
C LYS A 123 -3.55 -21.29 -3.82
N LEU A 124 -2.96 -22.45 -4.15
CA LEU A 124 -2.37 -23.36 -3.18
C LEU A 124 -1.18 -22.73 -2.46
N GLN A 125 -0.34 -21.96 -3.17
CA GLN A 125 0.77 -21.24 -2.56
C GLN A 125 0.27 -20.19 -1.53
N PHE A 126 -0.77 -19.44 -1.85
CA PHE A 126 -1.41 -18.52 -0.90
C PHE A 126 -1.97 -19.28 0.30
N TYR A 127 -2.71 -20.38 0.08
CA TYR A 127 -3.23 -21.21 1.15
C TYR A 127 -2.12 -21.68 2.09
N MET A 128 -1.03 -22.24 1.54
CA MET A 128 0.10 -22.76 2.33
C MET A 128 0.82 -21.64 3.09
N ALA A 129 0.97 -20.46 2.50
CA ALA A 129 1.57 -19.30 3.15
C ALA A 129 0.75 -18.86 4.37
N MET A 130 -0.56 -18.68 4.21
CA MET A 130 -1.46 -18.29 5.31
C MET A 130 -1.55 -19.36 6.38
N LYS A 131 -1.65 -20.63 5.99
CA LYS A 131 -1.64 -21.78 6.92
C LYS A 131 -0.36 -21.83 7.75
N ALA A 132 0.81 -21.63 7.12
CA ALA A 132 2.08 -21.60 7.83
C ALA A 132 2.14 -20.44 8.84
N GLN A 133 1.59 -19.29 8.50
CA GLN A 133 1.52 -18.15 9.41
C GLN A 133 0.61 -18.43 10.61
N ILE A 134 -0.58 -18.98 10.38
CA ILE A 134 -1.51 -19.38 11.45
C ILE A 134 -0.85 -20.45 12.35
N ARG A 135 -0.17 -21.44 11.76
CA ARG A 135 0.56 -22.48 12.51
C ARG A 135 1.70 -21.87 13.33
N CYS A 136 2.44 -20.91 12.77
CA CYS A 136 3.49 -20.18 13.50
C CYS A 136 2.92 -19.43 14.72
N TYR A 137 1.79 -18.74 14.56
CA TYR A 137 1.10 -18.07 15.66
C TYR A 137 0.70 -19.05 16.78
N ASN A 138 0.23 -20.21 16.39
CA ASN A 138 -0.20 -21.29 17.30
C ASN A 138 0.98 -22.12 17.86
N GLY A 139 2.24 -21.68 17.65
CA GLY A 139 3.42 -22.29 18.26
C GLY A 139 3.95 -23.56 17.55
N ALA A 140 3.74 -23.69 16.25
CA ALA A 140 4.31 -24.79 15.48
C ALA A 140 5.85 -24.79 15.54
N GLY A 141 6.45 -25.98 15.50
CA GLY A 141 7.90 -26.14 15.59
C GLY A 141 8.63 -25.77 14.30
N ASP A 142 9.91 -25.37 14.42
CA ASP A 142 10.75 -24.91 13.31
C ASP A 142 10.84 -25.92 12.15
N ALA A 143 10.85 -27.23 12.43
CA ALA A 143 10.92 -28.27 11.41
C ALA A 143 9.63 -28.34 10.57
N GLU A 144 8.46 -28.16 11.20
CA GLU A 144 7.16 -28.11 10.53
C GLU A 144 7.09 -26.86 9.63
N LEU A 145 7.40 -25.67 10.18
CA LEU A 145 7.37 -24.40 9.47
C LEU A 145 8.35 -24.42 8.27
N LYS A 146 9.57 -24.92 8.48
CA LYS A 146 10.55 -25.09 7.41
C LYS A 146 9.98 -25.92 6.25
N LYS A 147 9.31 -27.03 6.55
CA LYS A 147 8.70 -27.88 5.53
C LYS A 147 7.58 -27.14 4.79
N MET A 148 6.67 -26.49 5.53
CA MET A 148 5.56 -25.76 4.92
C MET A 148 6.03 -24.66 3.96
N TYR A 149 7.00 -23.84 4.37
CA TYR A 149 7.55 -22.78 3.52
C TYR A 149 8.34 -23.34 2.33
N ALA A 150 9.07 -24.46 2.50
CA ALA A 150 9.73 -25.14 1.38
C ALA A 150 8.72 -25.62 0.35
N ASP A 151 7.65 -26.27 0.80
CA ASP A 151 6.63 -26.83 -0.09
C ASP A 151 5.86 -25.70 -0.81
N ALA A 152 5.48 -24.62 -0.10
CA ALA A 152 4.88 -23.42 -0.71
C ALA A 152 5.80 -22.79 -1.76
N SER A 153 7.10 -22.66 -1.49
CA SER A 153 8.05 -22.08 -2.43
C SER A 153 8.22 -22.92 -3.70
N ARG A 154 8.19 -24.25 -3.60
CA ARG A 154 8.38 -25.17 -4.75
C ARG A 154 7.26 -25.09 -5.76
N LEU A 155 6.08 -24.58 -5.39
CA LEU A 155 4.94 -24.46 -6.32
C LEU A 155 5.22 -23.52 -7.50
N THR A 156 6.06 -22.51 -7.30
CA THR A 156 6.36 -21.52 -8.36
C THR A 156 7.86 -21.28 -8.58
N ILE A 157 8.72 -21.80 -7.70
CA ILE A 157 10.17 -21.65 -7.79
C ILE A 157 10.80 -22.98 -8.14
N SER A 158 11.16 -23.13 -9.41
CA SER A 158 11.83 -24.34 -9.88
C SER A 158 13.21 -24.50 -9.25
N ARG A 159 13.68 -25.76 -9.07
CA ARG A 159 15.05 -26.10 -8.66
C ARG A 159 15.53 -25.37 -7.40
N MET A 160 14.69 -25.32 -6.37
CA MET A 160 15.11 -24.83 -5.05
C MET A 160 16.13 -25.81 -4.45
N LYS A 161 17.41 -25.41 -4.41
CA LYS A 161 18.51 -26.21 -3.84
C LYS A 161 19.23 -25.40 -2.78
N ASP A 162 19.31 -25.92 -1.57
CA ASP A 162 20.11 -25.33 -0.46
C ASP A 162 21.62 -25.47 -0.70
N LYS A 163 22.00 -26.38 -1.61
CA LYS A 163 23.38 -26.67 -2.00
C LYS A 163 23.61 -26.09 -3.39
N GLY A 164 24.17 -24.89 -3.46
CA GLY A 164 24.48 -24.23 -4.74
C GLY A 164 25.08 -22.85 -4.55
N SER A 165 25.50 -22.24 -5.65
CA SER A 165 25.95 -20.86 -5.65
C SER A 165 24.75 -19.91 -5.48
N VAL A 166 24.79 -19.04 -4.48
CA VAL A 166 23.80 -17.97 -4.27
C VAL A 166 23.70 -17.09 -5.50
N LYS A 167 24.83 -16.78 -6.12
CA LYS A 167 24.88 -15.99 -7.33
C LYS A 167 24.11 -16.68 -8.47
N GLU A 168 24.30 -17.99 -8.65
CA GLU A 168 23.58 -18.76 -9.66
C GLU A 168 22.09 -18.82 -9.37
N PHE A 169 21.69 -18.94 -8.08
CA PHE A 169 20.29 -18.96 -7.68
C PHE A 169 19.54 -17.69 -8.10
N PHE A 170 20.13 -16.51 -7.90
CA PHE A 170 19.47 -15.22 -8.18
C PHE A 170 19.73 -14.67 -9.59
N SER A 171 20.84 -15.01 -10.26
CA SER A 171 21.22 -14.42 -11.57
C SER A 171 20.26 -14.80 -12.69
N ASN A 172 19.69 -16.01 -12.64
CA ASN A 172 18.88 -16.58 -13.72
C ASN A 172 17.38 -16.60 -13.38
N ARG A 173 16.94 -15.75 -12.44
CA ARG A 173 15.54 -15.74 -11.98
C ARG A 173 15.01 -14.33 -11.85
N ARG A 174 13.69 -14.25 -12.00
CA ARG A 174 12.90 -13.11 -11.55
C ARG A 174 11.89 -13.61 -10.54
N LEU A 175 11.86 -12.99 -9.39
CA LEU A 175 11.00 -13.36 -8.26
C LEU A 175 10.07 -12.21 -7.93
N ALA A 176 8.81 -12.51 -7.70
CA ALA A 176 7.85 -11.57 -7.13
C ALA A 176 8.07 -11.42 -5.61
N VAL A 177 7.50 -10.40 -5.01
CA VAL A 177 7.71 -10.07 -3.57
C VAL A 177 7.24 -11.20 -2.67
N ASP A 178 6.11 -11.81 -2.97
CA ASP A 178 5.56 -12.93 -2.20
C ASP A 178 6.43 -14.19 -2.31
N GLU A 179 7.07 -14.43 -3.47
CA GLU A 179 8.04 -15.51 -3.63
C GLU A 179 9.31 -15.28 -2.78
N ILE A 180 9.81 -14.03 -2.77
CA ILE A 180 10.95 -13.66 -1.91
C ILE A 180 10.56 -13.81 -0.44
N ASN A 181 9.35 -13.42 -0.06
CA ASN A 181 8.85 -13.58 1.31
C ASN A 181 8.88 -15.04 1.75
N LEU A 182 8.37 -15.97 0.92
CA LEU A 182 8.39 -17.40 1.23
C LEU A 182 9.81 -17.94 1.36
N LEU A 183 10.73 -17.48 0.53
CA LEU A 183 12.15 -17.86 0.62
C LEU A 183 12.79 -17.33 1.90
N LEU A 184 12.52 -16.09 2.30
CA LEU A 184 13.03 -15.53 3.54
C LEU A 184 12.49 -16.30 4.77
N GLU A 185 11.19 -16.65 4.76
CA GLU A 185 10.62 -17.49 5.81
C GLU A 185 11.28 -18.88 5.83
N TYR A 186 11.49 -19.49 4.69
CA TYR A 186 12.20 -20.78 4.60
C TYR A 186 13.63 -20.68 5.14
N TRP A 187 14.42 -19.67 4.70
CA TRP A 187 15.82 -19.54 5.10
C TRP A 187 16.02 -19.17 6.57
N ARG A 188 15.00 -18.63 7.22
CA ARG A 188 14.99 -18.39 8.66
C ARG A 188 15.09 -19.69 9.47
N TYR A 189 14.58 -20.81 8.94
CA TYR A 189 14.50 -22.11 9.61
C TYR A 189 15.52 -23.14 9.10
N VAL A 190 16.42 -22.80 8.18
CA VAL A 190 17.56 -23.64 7.80
C VAL A 190 18.74 -23.41 8.73
N SER A 191 19.87 -24.15 8.52
CA SER A 191 21.08 -23.88 9.31
C SER A 191 21.51 -22.42 9.17
N PRO A 192 22.00 -21.78 10.26
CA PRO A 192 22.37 -20.34 10.24
C PRO A 192 23.34 -19.97 9.13
N GLU A 193 24.30 -20.84 8.77
CA GLU A 193 25.30 -20.58 7.72
C GLU A 193 24.64 -20.51 6.35
N ILE A 194 23.69 -21.41 6.07
CA ILE A 194 22.92 -21.41 4.81
C ILE A 194 21.98 -20.21 4.80
N GLY A 195 21.23 -19.99 5.87
CA GLY A 195 20.29 -18.90 6.00
C GLY A 195 20.96 -17.54 5.78
N LYS A 196 22.03 -17.23 6.50
CA LYS A 196 22.80 -15.98 6.35
C LYS A 196 23.28 -15.75 4.91
N ARG A 197 23.81 -16.82 4.29
CA ARG A 197 24.33 -16.74 2.92
C ARG A 197 23.23 -16.39 1.90
N PHE A 198 22.08 -17.08 1.95
CA PHE A 198 20.99 -16.84 1.02
C PHE A 198 20.24 -15.55 1.31
N ILE A 199 20.05 -15.16 2.58
CA ILE A 199 19.40 -13.89 2.92
C ILE A 199 20.27 -12.70 2.46
N ARG A 200 21.61 -12.78 2.58
CA ARG A 200 22.50 -11.75 1.98
C ARG A 200 22.32 -11.65 0.46
N GLY A 201 22.23 -12.78 -0.22
CA GLY A 201 21.91 -12.80 -1.66
C GLY A 201 20.55 -12.22 -1.98
N ALA A 202 19.54 -12.44 -1.14
CA ALA A 202 18.22 -11.84 -1.29
C ALA A 202 18.27 -10.31 -1.10
N ILE A 203 19.01 -9.81 -0.12
CA ILE A 203 19.22 -8.35 0.09
C ILE A 203 19.83 -7.72 -1.17
N GLU A 204 20.90 -8.31 -1.72
CA GLU A 204 21.52 -7.83 -2.96
C GLU A 204 20.58 -7.92 -4.16
N TYR A 205 19.77 -8.98 -4.24
CA TYR A 205 18.77 -9.15 -5.29
C TYR A 205 17.68 -8.08 -5.21
N ILE A 206 17.12 -7.82 -4.02
CA ILE A 206 16.09 -6.81 -3.80
C ILE A 206 16.63 -5.41 -4.15
N ASP A 207 17.84 -5.10 -3.74
CA ASP A 207 18.48 -3.81 -4.02
C ASP A 207 18.60 -3.57 -5.53
N LYS A 208 19.05 -4.59 -6.29
CA LYS A 208 19.23 -4.54 -7.75
C LYS A 208 17.95 -4.83 -8.55
N SER A 209 16.83 -5.15 -7.89
CA SER A 209 15.58 -5.52 -8.54
C SER A 209 14.91 -4.34 -9.24
N LEU A 210 13.92 -4.66 -10.08
CA LEU A 210 13.07 -3.68 -10.78
C LEU A 210 11.96 -3.11 -9.89
N PHE A 211 11.87 -3.54 -8.64
CA PHE A 211 10.84 -3.09 -7.70
C PHE A 211 10.92 -1.58 -7.47
N ASP A 212 9.77 -0.95 -7.38
CA ASP A 212 9.66 0.42 -6.92
C ASP A 212 10.02 0.56 -5.44
N VAL A 213 10.12 1.81 -4.96
CA VAL A 213 10.54 2.12 -3.59
C VAL A 213 9.61 1.47 -2.56
N LEU A 214 8.29 1.52 -2.78
CA LEU A 214 7.31 0.94 -1.86
C LEU A 214 7.40 -0.58 -1.82
N THR A 215 7.52 -1.21 -2.97
CA THR A 215 7.67 -2.66 -3.10
C THR A 215 8.95 -3.16 -2.42
N LYS A 216 10.07 -2.44 -2.60
CA LYS A 216 11.31 -2.73 -1.86
C LYS A 216 11.11 -2.59 -0.35
N ALA A 217 10.44 -1.55 0.10
CA ALA A 217 10.19 -1.31 1.53
C ALA A 217 9.31 -2.37 2.19
N LYS A 218 8.49 -3.10 1.44
CA LYS A 218 7.73 -4.24 1.97
C LYS A 218 8.60 -5.43 2.37
N ILE A 219 9.73 -5.65 1.72
CA ILE A 219 10.50 -6.90 1.85
C ILE A 219 11.96 -6.72 2.28
N TYR A 220 12.61 -5.60 1.90
CA TYR A 220 14.00 -5.33 2.25
C TYR A 220 14.23 -5.25 3.77
N PRO A 221 13.39 -4.51 4.55
CA PRO A 221 13.51 -4.45 6.01
C PRO A 221 13.44 -5.83 6.66
N LYS A 222 12.53 -6.70 6.20
CA LYS A 222 12.41 -8.08 6.65
C LYS A 222 13.69 -8.88 6.43
N ALA A 223 14.26 -8.78 5.23
CA ALA A 223 15.48 -9.50 4.89
C ALA A 223 16.66 -9.05 5.78
N VAL A 224 16.80 -7.74 6.01
CA VAL A 224 17.82 -7.17 6.91
C VAL A 224 17.60 -7.64 8.35
N TYR A 225 16.36 -7.57 8.85
CA TYR A 225 16.02 -8.03 10.19
C TYR A 225 16.38 -9.51 10.40
N TYR A 226 16.00 -10.41 9.47
CA TYR A 226 16.31 -11.82 9.57
C TYR A 226 17.80 -12.11 9.50
N LEU A 227 18.55 -11.38 8.67
CA LEU A 227 20.01 -11.49 8.64
C LEU A 227 20.63 -11.13 10.00
N CYS A 228 20.21 -10.01 10.58
CA CYS A 228 20.70 -9.55 11.88
C CYS A 228 20.38 -10.55 12.99
N LEU A 229 19.17 -11.08 13.03
CA LEU A 229 18.79 -12.12 14.00
C LEU A 229 19.70 -13.35 13.93
N LEU A 230 20.00 -13.85 12.71
CA LEU A 230 20.87 -15.02 12.53
C LEU A 230 22.32 -14.71 12.89
N GLU A 231 22.83 -13.52 12.64
CA GLU A 231 24.17 -13.11 13.00
C GLU A 231 24.32 -12.93 14.52
N ILE A 232 23.36 -12.28 15.19
CA ILE A 232 23.35 -12.11 16.65
C ILE A 232 23.25 -13.46 17.37
N ARG A 233 22.37 -14.36 16.94
CA ARG A 233 22.23 -15.71 17.51
C ARG A 233 23.51 -16.54 17.42
N THR A 234 24.38 -16.27 16.45
CA THR A 234 25.68 -16.97 16.27
C THR A 234 26.84 -16.28 16.95
N ARG A 235 26.59 -15.46 17.98
CA ARG A 235 27.60 -14.73 18.80
C ARG A 235 28.50 -13.82 17.96
N LEU A 236 27.87 -12.79 17.42
CA LEU A 236 28.55 -11.71 16.67
C LEU A 236 29.57 -11.00 17.58
N GLN A 237 30.87 -11.06 17.26
CA GLN A 237 31.95 -10.41 18.01
C GLN A 237 32.83 -9.51 17.13
N ASN A 238 32.66 -9.56 15.82
CA ASN A 238 33.54 -8.86 14.89
C ASN A 238 33.03 -7.46 14.64
N GLU A 239 33.75 -6.44 15.06
CA GLU A 239 33.42 -5.02 14.92
C GLU A 239 33.12 -4.62 13.46
N LYS A 240 33.93 -5.11 12.50
CA LYS A 240 33.68 -4.85 11.07
C LYS A 240 32.33 -5.38 10.61
N LYS A 241 31.92 -6.55 11.10
CA LYS A 241 30.60 -7.13 10.79
C LYS A 241 29.49 -6.34 11.49
N ILE A 242 29.68 -5.90 12.74
CA ILE A 242 28.72 -5.06 13.46
C ILE A 242 28.46 -3.79 12.66
N ASN A 243 29.50 -3.10 12.21
CA ASN A 243 29.39 -1.88 11.41
C ASN A 243 28.69 -2.14 10.05
N GLN A 244 28.95 -3.27 9.40
CA GLN A 244 28.24 -3.65 8.17
C GLN A 244 26.73 -3.86 8.42
N LEU A 245 26.35 -4.52 9.51
CA LEU A 245 24.94 -4.72 9.87
C LEU A 245 24.28 -3.40 10.27
N MET A 246 24.96 -2.53 11.01
CA MET A 246 24.47 -1.19 11.33
C MET A 246 24.14 -0.38 10.06
N ASN A 247 25.02 -0.43 9.06
CA ASN A 247 24.75 0.23 7.78
C ASN A 247 23.52 -0.33 7.07
N LEU A 248 23.36 -1.66 7.02
CA LEU A 248 22.17 -2.29 6.42
C LEU A 248 20.88 -1.91 7.16
N VAL A 249 20.91 -1.91 8.50
CA VAL A 249 19.76 -1.49 9.33
C VAL A 249 19.43 -0.02 9.08
N THR A 250 20.43 0.84 9.01
CA THR A 250 20.24 2.27 8.71
C THR A 250 19.59 2.45 7.33
N GLN A 251 20.11 1.77 6.29
CA GLN A 251 19.52 1.81 4.95
C GLN A 251 18.08 1.28 4.93
N ALA A 252 17.77 0.23 5.70
CA ALA A 252 16.41 -0.29 5.80
C ALA A 252 15.45 0.73 6.46
N ILE A 253 15.87 1.40 7.52
CA ILE A 253 15.10 2.47 8.17
C ILE A 253 14.90 3.65 7.21
N GLU A 254 15.94 4.08 6.49
CA GLU A 254 15.85 5.14 5.47
C GLU A 254 14.88 4.77 4.33
N ALA A 255 14.89 3.52 3.87
CA ALA A 255 13.95 3.05 2.86
C ALA A 255 12.49 3.12 3.34
N LEU A 256 12.24 2.82 4.61
CA LEU A 256 10.91 2.96 5.24
C LEU A 256 10.48 4.43 5.32
N HIS A 257 11.38 5.31 5.72
CA HIS A 257 11.11 6.76 5.75
C HIS A 257 10.76 7.31 4.37
N ASN A 258 11.51 6.92 3.34
CA ASN A 258 11.29 7.39 1.96
C ASN A 258 9.92 6.98 1.39
N CYS A 259 9.31 5.92 1.89
CA CYS A 259 7.97 5.49 1.47
C CYS A 259 6.89 5.72 2.53
N LEU A 260 7.23 6.33 3.66
CA LEU A 260 6.31 6.66 4.77
C LEU A 260 5.62 5.41 5.35
N ARG A 261 6.41 4.32 5.49
CA ARG A 261 5.98 3.03 6.03
C ARG A 261 6.80 2.66 7.27
N ALA A 262 6.27 1.71 8.03
CA ALA A 262 6.88 1.22 9.28
C ALA A 262 6.99 -0.31 9.35
N PHE A 263 7.09 -0.99 8.20
CA PHE A 263 7.29 -2.45 8.17
C PHE A 263 8.59 -2.83 8.87
N TYR A 264 8.52 -3.64 9.91
CA TYR A 264 9.68 -4.04 10.71
C TYR A 264 10.44 -2.87 11.39
N LEU A 265 9.83 -1.68 11.52
CA LEU A 265 10.54 -0.52 12.09
C LEU A 265 10.88 -0.74 13.56
N CYS A 266 9.95 -1.26 14.36
CA CYS A 266 10.20 -1.55 15.78
C CYS A 266 11.33 -2.56 15.95
N GLU A 267 11.29 -3.64 15.18
CA GLU A 267 12.29 -4.71 15.19
C GLU A 267 13.68 -4.21 14.75
N LEU A 268 13.74 -3.35 13.71
CA LEU A 268 14.99 -2.75 13.25
C LEU A 268 15.58 -1.77 14.26
N LEU A 269 14.73 -1.02 14.97
CA LEU A 269 15.18 -0.16 16.07
C LEU A 269 15.77 -0.99 17.22
N ASP A 270 15.10 -2.10 17.60
CA ASP A 270 15.59 -3.01 18.62
C ASP A 270 16.96 -3.62 18.21
N ILE A 271 17.09 -4.06 16.95
CA ILE A 271 18.38 -4.54 16.40
C ILE A 271 19.44 -3.44 16.43
N LYS A 272 19.11 -2.21 16.02
CA LYS A 272 20.07 -1.11 16.01
C LYS A 272 20.55 -0.76 17.40
N ILE A 273 19.66 -0.75 18.39
CA ILE A 273 20.00 -0.58 19.82
C ILE A 273 20.97 -1.66 20.28
N GLU A 274 20.70 -2.92 19.94
CA GLU A 274 21.57 -4.05 20.31
C GLU A 274 22.94 -3.96 19.65
N LEU A 275 23.03 -3.64 18.35
CA LEU A 275 24.30 -3.45 17.64
C LEU A 275 25.11 -2.27 18.21
N LEU A 276 24.45 -1.17 18.59
CA LEU A 276 25.10 -0.02 19.24
C LEU A 276 25.66 -0.41 20.61
N ARG A 277 24.95 -1.22 21.38
CA ARG A 277 25.45 -1.78 22.65
C ARG A 277 26.69 -2.67 22.47
N MET A 278 26.67 -3.53 21.44
CA MET A 278 27.77 -4.42 21.12
C MET A 278 29.02 -3.64 20.67
N ASN A 279 28.86 -2.51 19.98
CA ASN A 279 29.96 -1.70 19.45
C ASN A 279 30.53 -0.72 20.46
N ASN A 280 29.76 -0.34 21.49
CA ASN A 280 30.23 0.57 22.56
C ASN A 280 30.72 -0.22 23.76
N LYS A 281 31.95 0.12 24.15
CA LYS A 281 32.59 -0.41 25.38
C LYS A 281 32.19 0.39 26.63
N GLU A 282 31.52 1.52 26.46
CA GLU A 282 31.07 2.38 27.55
C GLU A 282 29.74 1.93 28.14
N ASP A 283 29.49 2.29 29.40
CA ASP A 283 28.29 1.91 30.14
C ASP A 283 27.06 2.67 29.61
N VAL A 284 26.22 1.98 28.84
CA VAL A 284 24.97 2.52 28.30
C VAL A 284 23.93 2.86 29.39
N SER A 285 24.18 2.50 30.65
CA SER A 285 23.28 2.80 31.78
C SER A 285 23.08 4.31 32.01
N TYR A 286 24.05 5.12 31.64
CA TYR A 286 23.94 6.57 31.66
C TYR A 286 22.91 7.06 30.61
N TRP A 287 22.97 6.52 29.41
CA TRP A 287 22.04 6.87 28.32
C TRP A 287 20.61 6.42 28.62
N ASP A 288 20.43 5.23 29.22
CA ASP A 288 19.11 4.75 29.65
C ASP A 288 18.49 5.65 30.76
N ARG A 289 19.33 6.26 31.62
CA ARG A 289 18.86 7.25 32.61
C ARG A 289 18.44 8.56 31.94
N LEU A 290 19.23 9.08 31.02
CA LEU A 290 18.87 10.29 30.25
C LEU A 290 17.52 10.13 29.54
N ILE A 291 17.26 8.96 28.97
CA ILE A 291 15.99 8.69 28.29
C ILE A 291 14.82 8.70 29.28
N LYS A 292 14.98 8.08 30.46
CA LYS A 292 13.95 8.13 31.53
C LYS A 292 13.67 9.55 31.98
N ASP A 293 14.71 10.36 32.14
CA ASP A 293 14.56 11.77 32.52
C ASP A 293 13.83 12.54 31.42
N MET A 294 14.12 12.26 30.14
CA MET A 294 13.39 12.84 29.00
C MET A 294 11.91 12.44 28.96
N GLU A 295 11.56 11.22 29.36
CA GLU A 295 10.17 10.76 29.43
C GLU A 295 9.35 11.44 30.54
N HIS A 296 10.00 11.96 31.57
CA HIS A 296 9.40 12.63 32.72
C HIS A 296 9.44 14.16 32.63
N ASP A 297 10.28 14.73 31.76
CA ASP A 297 10.47 16.18 31.70
C ASP A 297 9.54 16.86 30.67
N THR A 298 8.94 17.97 31.12
CA THR A 298 8.11 18.86 30.29
C THR A 298 8.91 19.67 29.24
N LEU A 299 10.23 19.53 29.23
CA LEU A 299 11.19 20.28 28.39
C LEU A 299 11.76 19.47 27.22
N ILE A 300 11.06 18.40 26.79
CA ILE A 300 11.54 17.50 25.73
C ILE A 300 11.96 18.25 24.45
N ASP A 301 11.22 19.27 24.05
CA ASP A 301 11.51 20.04 22.82
C ASP A 301 12.83 20.82 22.92
N GLU A 302 13.15 21.43 24.07
CA GLU A 302 14.38 22.21 24.26
C GLU A 302 15.62 21.34 24.46
N ASN A 303 15.46 20.24 25.18
CA ASN A 303 16.58 19.29 25.43
C ASN A 303 16.89 18.45 24.19
N TYR A 304 15.88 18.15 23.37
CA TYR A 304 16.07 17.42 22.12
C TYR A 304 16.85 18.27 21.09
N ASP A 305 16.55 19.56 20.95
CA ASP A 305 17.32 20.49 20.12
C ASP A 305 18.75 20.67 20.62
N LYS A 306 18.99 20.60 21.93
CA LYS A 306 20.34 20.64 22.53
C LYS A 306 21.13 19.36 22.26
N LEU A 307 20.49 18.19 22.28
CA LEU A 307 21.13 16.90 22.00
C LEU A 307 21.46 16.73 20.51
N TYR A 308 20.64 17.27 19.61
CA TYR A 308 20.79 17.09 18.16
C TYR A 308 21.29 18.33 17.41
N GLY A 309 21.27 19.52 18.04
CA GLY A 309 21.57 20.79 17.37
C GLY A 309 23.06 21.10 17.18
N ASN A 310 23.96 20.35 17.80
CA ASN A 310 25.40 20.69 17.87
C ASN A 310 26.35 19.63 17.31
N THR A 311 25.90 18.56 16.69
CA THR A 311 26.80 17.53 16.17
C THR A 311 26.69 17.39 14.66
N ASP A 312 27.73 17.77 13.92
CA ASP A 312 27.87 17.55 12.47
C ASP A 312 28.03 16.05 12.11
N GLU A 313 28.27 15.20 13.08
CA GLU A 313 28.27 13.75 12.97
C GLU A 313 27.37 13.14 14.05
N PHE A 314 26.44 12.28 13.65
CA PHE A 314 25.61 11.52 14.57
C PHE A 314 26.50 10.64 15.45
N SER A 315 26.77 11.04 16.69
CA SER A 315 27.49 10.23 17.66
C SER A 315 26.72 8.92 17.93
N ALA A 316 27.41 7.86 18.30
CA ALA A 316 26.78 6.59 18.69
C ALA A 316 25.77 6.77 19.84
N GLU A 317 26.07 7.70 20.76
CA GLU A 317 25.19 8.12 21.85
C GLU A 317 23.88 8.72 21.34
N ALA A 318 23.95 9.71 20.45
CA ALA A 318 22.77 10.34 19.88
C ALA A 318 21.90 9.33 19.12
N GLN A 319 22.53 8.43 18.34
CA GLN A 319 21.80 7.37 17.65
C GLN A 319 21.11 6.39 18.61
N TYR A 320 21.79 6.02 19.70
CA TYR A 320 21.23 5.13 20.72
C TYR A 320 20.00 5.78 21.40
N ILE A 321 20.15 7.02 21.87
CA ILE A 321 19.09 7.76 22.53
C ILE A 321 17.87 7.89 21.60
N TRP A 322 18.11 8.29 20.34
CA TRP A 322 17.03 8.40 19.35
C TRP A 322 16.33 7.06 19.11
N CYS A 323 17.06 6.00 18.81
CA CYS A 323 16.46 4.68 18.55
C CYS A 323 15.63 4.20 19.75
N ARG A 324 16.16 4.38 20.97
CA ARG A 324 15.49 3.94 22.19
C ARG A 324 14.24 4.74 22.49
N TYR A 325 14.31 6.08 22.38
CA TYR A 325 13.17 6.95 22.58
C TYR A 325 12.07 6.69 21.54
N THR A 326 12.40 6.68 20.25
CA THR A 326 11.47 6.37 19.17
C THR A 326 10.81 5.02 19.38
N ARG A 327 11.59 4.00 19.73
CA ARG A 327 11.10 2.64 20.01
C ARG A 327 10.07 2.62 21.16
N ASN A 328 10.36 3.34 22.24
CA ASN A 328 9.46 3.45 23.39
C ASN A 328 8.16 4.15 23.01
N VAL A 329 8.24 5.28 22.30
CA VAL A 329 7.07 6.04 21.84
C VAL A 329 6.20 5.20 20.92
N LEU A 330 6.78 4.52 19.93
CA LEU A 330 6.02 3.63 19.05
C LEU A 330 5.34 2.52 19.84
N GLY A 331 6.04 1.86 20.76
CA GLY A 331 5.46 0.82 21.62
C GLY A 331 4.25 1.31 22.41
N GLU A 332 4.34 2.50 23.01
CA GLU A 332 3.21 3.10 23.75
C GLU A 332 2.03 3.44 22.84
N ILE A 333 2.26 3.94 21.63
CA ILE A 333 1.20 4.26 20.67
C ILE A 333 0.49 2.98 20.21
N TYR A 334 1.25 1.96 19.81
CA TYR A 334 0.70 0.66 19.43
C TYR A 334 -0.13 0.04 20.56
N LYS A 335 0.39 0.06 21.78
CA LYS A 335 -0.30 -0.45 22.97
C LYS A 335 -1.62 0.28 23.25
N ARG A 336 -1.63 1.62 23.21
CA ARG A 336 -2.83 2.43 23.42
C ARG A 336 -3.90 2.20 22.37
N CYS A 337 -3.49 1.94 21.14
CA CYS A 337 -4.40 1.63 20.04
C CYS A 337 -4.84 0.15 20.01
N GLY A 338 -4.34 -0.69 20.91
CA GLY A 338 -4.63 -2.14 20.88
C GLY A 338 -4.15 -2.82 19.61
N VAL A 339 -3.04 -2.33 19.03
CA VAL A 339 -2.42 -2.87 17.81
C VAL A 339 -1.07 -3.44 18.17
N ARG A 340 -0.73 -4.58 17.60
CA ARG A 340 0.55 -5.24 17.79
C ARG A 340 1.70 -4.41 17.22
N GLU A 341 2.76 -4.21 17.99
CA GLU A 341 3.92 -3.37 17.60
C GLU A 341 4.88 -4.08 16.64
N ASP A 342 5.09 -5.38 16.80
CA ASP A 342 5.94 -6.18 15.92
C ASP A 342 5.23 -6.54 14.60
N THR A 343 6.01 -6.67 13.54
CA THR A 343 5.52 -7.11 12.23
C THR A 343 5.56 -8.64 12.17
N PHE A 344 4.80 -9.28 13.07
CA PHE A 344 4.73 -10.74 13.14
C PHE A 344 4.15 -11.35 11.86
N GLU A 345 3.11 -10.73 11.33
CA GLU A 345 2.40 -11.20 10.16
C GLU A 345 2.94 -10.54 8.87
N TYR A 346 2.84 -11.23 7.77
CA TYR A 346 3.28 -10.73 6.46
C TYR A 346 2.12 -10.55 5.47
N SER A 347 0.90 -10.41 5.97
CA SER A 347 -0.30 -10.19 5.15
C SER A 347 -0.20 -8.92 4.30
N HIS A 348 0.57 -7.91 4.76
CA HIS A 348 0.86 -6.69 4.00
C HIS A 348 1.48 -6.94 2.61
N ILE A 349 2.07 -8.12 2.39
CA ILE A 349 2.62 -8.52 1.09
C ILE A 349 1.51 -8.95 0.12
N TYR A 350 0.39 -9.42 0.66
CA TYR A 350 -0.74 -9.97 -0.08
C TYR A 350 -1.95 -9.04 -0.17
N VAL A 351 -1.87 -7.84 0.43
CA VAL A 351 -2.94 -6.84 0.32
C VAL A 351 -2.94 -6.27 -1.08
N ASP A 352 -4.06 -6.45 -1.76
CA ASP A 352 -4.36 -5.83 -3.05
C ASP A 352 -5.17 -4.54 -2.85
N ARG A 353 -5.23 -3.71 -3.89
CA ARG A 353 -6.27 -2.68 -3.98
C ARG A 353 -7.65 -3.33 -4.12
N GLU A 354 -8.67 -2.51 -4.03
CA GLU A 354 -10.07 -2.89 -4.18
C GLU A 354 -10.27 -3.86 -5.35
N VAL A 355 -10.97 -4.95 -5.07
CA VAL A 355 -11.34 -5.95 -6.08
C VAL A 355 -12.84 -5.89 -6.29
N TYR A 356 -13.27 -5.66 -7.50
CA TYR A 356 -14.67 -5.51 -7.89
C TYR A 356 -15.14 -6.63 -8.80
N CYS A 357 -16.43 -7.00 -8.68
CA CYS A 357 -17.09 -7.93 -9.60
C CYS A 357 -17.61 -7.18 -10.82
N ILE A 358 -17.16 -7.57 -12.02
CA ILE A 358 -17.52 -6.94 -13.30
C ILE A 358 -19.05 -6.87 -13.48
N GLU A 359 -19.74 -7.96 -13.21
CA GLU A 359 -21.18 -8.08 -13.37
C GLU A 359 -21.95 -7.14 -12.43
N ASP A 360 -21.44 -6.94 -11.21
CA ASP A 360 -21.99 -5.98 -10.26
C ASP A 360 -21.73 -4.54 -10.70
N ILE A 361 -20.52 -4.23 -11.20
CA ILE A 361 -20.19 -2.91 -11.74
C ILE A 361 -21.16 -2.54 -12.87
N ILE A 362 -21.37 -3.45 -13.85
CA ILE A 362 -22.29 -3.22 -14.96
C ILE A 362 -23.69 -2.91 -14.42
N ARG A 363 -24.18 -3.70 -13.48
CA ARG A 363 -25.51 -3.52 -12.88
C ARG A 363 -25.64 -2.20 -12.12
N ILE A 364 -24.68 -1.91 -11.25
CA ILE A 364 -24.70 -0.72 -10.38
C ILE A 364 -24.59 0.54 -11.22
N ARG A 365 -23.59 0.59 -12.12
CA ARG A 365 -23.33 1.78 -12.95
C ARG A 365 -24.49 2.08 -13.89
N ARG A 366 -25.09 1.03 -14.51
CA ARG A 366 -26.30 1.20 -15.34
C ARG A 366 -27.45 1.81 -14.53
N LYS A 367 -27.69 1.33 -13.31
CA LYS A 367 -28.72 1.87 -12.42
C LYS A 367 -28.43 3.32 -12.03
N MET A 368 -27.20 3.67 -11.69
CA MET A 368 -26.79 5.05 -11.40
C MET A 368 -27.13 5.99 -12.56
N LEU A 369 -26.86 5.54 -13.79
CA LEU A 369 -27.15 6.32 -15.01
C LEU A 369 -28.61 6.27 -15.45
N ASN A 370 -29.49 5.61 -14.69
CA ASN A 370 -30.92 5.38 -15.07
C ASN A 370 -31.09 4.79 -16.49
N MET A 371 -30.12 3.93 -16.88
CA MET A 371 -30.09 3.33 -18.21
C MET A 371 -30.86 2.00 -18.21
N SER A 372 -31.78 1.79 -19.21
CA SER A 372 -32.44 0.48 -19.38
C SER A 372 -31.44 -0.57 -19.87
N MET A 373 -31.72 -1.85 -19.60
CA MET A 373 -30.92 -2.96 -20.13
C MET A 373 -30.91 -2.97 -21.67
N TYR A 374 -32.04 -2.60 -22.29
CA TYR A 374 -32.15 -2.45 -23.74
C TYR A 374 -31.17 -1.39 -24.26
N LYS A 375 -31.16 -0.16 -23.66
CA LYS A 375 -30.27 0.93 -24.07
C LYS A 375 -28.78 0.56 -23.85
N LEU A 376 -28.46 -0.13 -22.76
CA LEU A 376 -27.10 -0.59 -22.51
C LEU A 376 -26.66 -1.62 -23.55
N GLY A 377 -27.52 -2.60 -23.87
CA GLY A 377 -27.24 -3.68 -24.83
C GLY A 377 -27.23 -3.28 -26.29
N ASP A 378 -27.88 -2.13 -26.63
CA ASP A 378 -28.04 -1.67 -28.00
C ASP A 378 -26.73 -1.63 -28.80
N GLY A 379 -26.69 -2.28 -29.96
CA GLY A 379 -25.49 -2.43 -30.80
C GLY A 379 -24.41 -3.36 -30.22
N ILE A 380 -24.62 -4.00 -29.05
CA ILE A 380 -23.63 -4.89 -28.38
C ILE A 380 -24.22 -6.29 -28.20
N CYS A 381 -25.34 -6.40 -27.47
CA CYS A 381 -26.01 -7.67 -27.18
C CYS A 381 -27.48 -7.46 -26.78
N SER A 382 -28.23 -8.55 -26.68
CA SER A 382 -29.65 -8.47 -26.32
C SER A 382 -29.88 -8.06 -24.86
N GLU A 383 -31.03 -7.44 -24.57
CA GLU A 383 -31.47 -7.15 -23.20
C GLU A 383 -31.46 -8.40 -22.31
N ARG A 384 -31.84 -9.56 -22.85
CA ARG A 384 -31.79 -10.84 -22.16
C ARG A 384 -30.34 -11.22 -21.76
N THR A 385 -29.39 -10.89 -22.63
CA THR A 385 -27.94 -11.11 -22.32
C THR A 385 -27.49 -10.22 -21.18
N ILE A 386 -27.83 -8.92 -21.19
CA ILE A 386 -27.54 -7.99 -20.10
C ILE A 386 -28.14 -8.52 -18.78
N SER A 387 -29.40 -8.94 -18.78
CA SER A 387 -30.07 -9.52 -17.60
C SER A 387 -29.34 -10.76 -17.06
N ARG A 388 -28.80 -11.62 -17.94
CA ARG A 388 -28.05 -12.80 -17.53
C ARG A 388 -26.68 -12.44 -16.95
N ILE A 389 -26.00 -11.45 -17.51
CA ILE A 389 -24.73 -10.91 -17.01
C ILE A 389 -24.97 -10.35 -15.60
N GLU A 390 -25.90 -9.41 -15.42
CA GLU A 390 -26.20 -8.79 -14.12
C GLU A 390 -26.61 -9.78 -13.02
N ARG A 391 -27.16 -10.94 -13.41
CA ARG A 391 -27.49 -12.05 -12.50
C ARG A 391 -26.37 -13.06 -12.33
N LYS A 392 -25.18 -12.79 -12.86
CA LYS A 392 -24.00 -13.67 -12.79
C LYS A 392 -24.24 -15.08 -13.38
N ARG A 393 -25.15 -15.18 -14.38
CA ARG A 393 -25.49 -16.45 -15.03
C ARG A 393 -24.73 -16.69 -16.33
N THR A 394 -24.01 -15.71 -16.81
CA THR A 394 -23.22 -15.78 -18.04
C THR A 394 -22.03 -14.85 -17.90
N ARG A 395 -20.83 -15.38 -18.11
CA ARG A 395 -19.59 -14.58 -18.23
C ARG A 395 -19.70 -13.77 -19.53
N PRO A 396 -19.58 -12.45 -19.47
CA PRO A 396 -19.58 -11.63 -20.68
C PRO A 396 -18.28 -11.87 -21.47
N GLN A 397 -18.38 -11.80 -22.80
CA GLN A 397 -17.19 -11.82 -23.64
C GLN A 397 -16.40 -10.53 -23.46
N CYS A 398 -15.07 -10.60 -23.48
CA CYS A 398 -14.19 -9.46 -23.26
C CYS A 398 -14.51 -8.28 -24.19
N SER A 399 -14.70 -8.52 -25.49
CA SER A 399 -15.09 -7.50 -26.48
C SER A 399 -16.42 -6.80 -26.17
N ASN A 400 -17.36 -7.50 -25.52
CA ASN A 400 -18.63 -6.91 -25.09
C ASN A 400 -18.45 -6.08 -23.82
N ILE A 401 -17.58 -6.49 -22.90
CA ILE A 401 -17.28 -5.72 -21.67
C ILE A 401 -16.76 -4.34 -22.03
N HIS A 402 -15.79 -4.24 -22.94
CA HIS A 402 -15.23 -2.95 -23.38
C HIS A 402 -16.32 -1.99 -23.81
N LYS A 403 -17.18 -2.44 -24.73
CA LYS A 403 -18.29 -1.63 -25.25
C LYS A 403 -19.34 -1.27 -24.19
N LEU A 404 -19.62 -2.20 -23.26
CA LEU A 404 -20.53 -1.95 -22.14
C LEU A 404 -19.94 -0.93 -21.19
N PHE A 405 -18.66 -1.05 -20.86
CA PHE A 405 -17.96 -0.12 -19.99
C PHE A 405 -17.89 1.28 -20.58
N GLU A 406 -17.54 1.42 -21.86
CA GLU A 406 -17.57 2.71 -22.56
C GLU A 406 -18.93 3.39 -22.46
N LYS A 407 -20.04 2.66 -22.69
CA LYS A 407 -21.42 3.19 -22.52
C LYS A 407 -21.72 3.61 -21.08
N LEU A 408 -21.05 3.00 -20.11
CA LEU A 408 -21.20 3.30 -18.69
C LEU A 408 -20.23 4.39 -18.20
N GLY A 409 -19.46 5.02 -19.11
CA GLY A 409 -18.46 6.04 -18.78
C GLY A 409 -17.21 5.46 -18.11
N LEU A 410 -17.00 4.15 -18.20
CA LEU A 410 -15.81 3.47 -17.69
C LEU A 410 -14.80 3.24 -18.81
N SER A 411 -13.54 3.04 -18.47
CA SER A 411 -12.56 2.68 -19.48
C SER A 411 -12.86 1.29 -20.07
N GLY A 412 -12.82 1.19 -21.37
CA GLY A 412 -12.80 -0.09 -22.05
C GLY A 412 -11.48 -0.82 -21.85
N GLU A 413 -10.39 -0.09 -21.58
CA GLU A 413 -9.11 -0.65 -21.20
C GLU A 413 -9.14 -1.00 -19.69
N LEU A 414 -8.94 -2.24 -19.38
CA LEU A 414 -9.37 -2.88 -18.14
C LEU A 414 -8.45 -2.69 -16.94
N SER A 415 -7.44 -1.83 -17.00
CA SER A 415 -6.71 -1.41 -15.82
C SER A 415 -7.20 -0.04 -15.37
N GLN A 416 -8.03 0.00 -14.36
CA GLN A 416 -8.45 1.26 -13.80
C GLN A 416 -7.38 1.75 -12.82
N SER A 417 -6.48 2.56 -13.31
CA SER A 417 -5.64 3.44 -12.52
C SER A 417 -6.11 4.88 -12.71
N GLU A 418 -5.54 5.80 -11.97
CA GLU A 418 -5.76 7.24 -12.17
C GLU A 418 -5.44 7.67 -13.62
N LEU A 419 -4.62 6.88 -14.32
CA LEU A 419 -4.20 7.09 -15.69
C LEU A 419 -4.34 5.80 -16.49
N ILE A 420 -5.08 5.83 -17.58
CA ILE A 420 -5.31 4.68 -18.45
C ILE A 420 -4.31 4.73 -19.59
N SER A 421 -3.33 3.85 -19.56
CA SER A 421 -2.33 3.72 -20.61
C SER A 421 -1.57 2.41 -20.51
N SER A 422 -1.39 1.73 -21.65
CA SER A 422 -0.45 0.61 -21.79
C SER A 422 1.00 1.06 -21.92
N ASN A 423 1.27 2.38 -22.04
CA ASN A 423 2.60 2.93 -22.13
C ASN A 423 3.33 2.85 -20.78
N VAL A 424 4.39 2.05 -20.71
CA VAL A 424 5.23 1.89 -19.52
C VAL A 424 5.80 3.22 -19.02
N GLN A 425 6.13 4.15 -19.94
CA GLN A 425 6.66 5.46 -19.57
C GLN A 425 5.62 6.31 -18.85
N ALA A 426 4.35 6.27 -19.29
CA ALA A 426 3.26 6.98 -18.63
C ALA A 426 3.08 6.52 -17.16
N GLN A 427 3.19 5.22 -16.89
CA GLN A 427 3.11 4.69 -15.54
C GLN A 427 4.29 5.14 -14.66
N VAL A 428 5.50 5.21 -15.21
CA VAL A 428 6.68 5.75 -14.51
C VAL A 428 6.50 7.23 -14.19
N LEU A 429 5.96 8.01 -15.13
CA LEU A 429 5.66 9.43 -14.92
C LEU A 429 4.59 9.64 -13.85
N LEU A 430 3.56 8.80 -13.83
CA LEU A 430 2.53 8.84 -12.78
C LEU A 430 3.12 8.61 -11.37
N GLN A 431 4.05 7.67 -11.23
CA GLN A 431 4.74 7.45 -9.95
C GLN A 431 5.60 8.66 -9.56
N LYS A 432 6.35 9.25 -10.49
CA LYS A 432 7.11 10.49 -10.26
C LYS A 432 6.18 11.64 -9.84
N PHE A 433 5.05 11.78 -10.50
CA PHE A 433 4.04 12.78 -10.21
C PHE A 433 3.51 12.66 -8.77
N ARG A 434 3.14 11.45 -8.34
CA ARG A 434 2.69 11.19 -6.96
C ARG A 434 3.75 11.56 -5.91
N ILE A 435 5.02 11.28 -6.21
CA ILE A 435 6.14 11.66 -5.35
C ILE A 435 6.28 13.19 -5.30
N SER A 436 6.27 13.87 -6.44
CA SER A 436 6.45 15.33 -6.51
C SER A 436 5.34 16.11 -5.81
N ILE A 437 4.08 15.66 -5.87
CA ILE A 437 2.98 16.23 -5.11
C ILE A 437 3.23 16.14 -3.60
N ASN A 438 3.69 14.98 -3.13
CA ASN A 438 3.96 14.78 -1.70
C ASN A 438 5.08 15.70 -1.18
N TYR A 439 6.05 16.06 -2.02
CA TYR A 439 7.18 16.93 -1.66
C TYR A 439 6.95 18.41 -1.97
N LYS A 440 5.77 18.80 -2.49
CA LYS A 440 5.38 20.20 -2.82
C LYS A 440 6.38 20.95 -3.73
N ASN A 441 6.93 20.26 -4.72
CA ASN A 441 7.78 20.90 -5.72
C ASN A 441 6.94 21.27 -6.96
N SER A 442 6.36 22.48 -6.97
CA SER A 442 5.37 22.91 -7.96
C SER A 442 5.92 22.97 -9.41
N GLU A 443 7.18 23.36 -9.59
CA GLU A 443 7.79 23.43 -10.93
C GLU A 443 7.96 22.05 -11.56
N ASP A 444 8.34 21.04 -10.77
CA ASP A 444 8.46 19.66 -11.25
C ASP A 444 7.09 19.06 -11.57
N VAL A 445 6.04 19.44 -10.82
CA VAL A 445 4.69 18.90 -11.01
C VAL A 445 4.12 19.30 -12.38
N ASP A 446 4.24 20.56 -12.79
CA ASP A 446 3.75 21.04 -14.08
C ASP A 446 4.51 20.39 -15.26
N ASN A 447 5.82 20.25 -15.15
CA ASN A 447 6.63 19.60 -16.17
C ASN A 447 6.26 18.12 -16.33
N ILE A 448 6.14 17.39 -15.23
CA ILE A 448 5.74 15.98 -15.25
C ILE A 448 4.33 15.82 -15.83
N LEU A 449 3.39 16.71 -15.47
CA LEU A 449 2.03 16.68 -15.99
C LEU A 449 1.99 16.89 -17.52
N ASN A 450 2.81 17.78 -18.04
CA ASN A 450 2.95 17.99 -19.49
C ASN A 450 3.54 16.75 -20.17
N GLU A 451 4.56 16.11 -19.57
CA GLU A 451 5.11 14.84 -20.09
C GLU A 451 4.06 13.73 -20.08
N ILE A 452 3.23 13.64 -19.03
CA ILE A 452 2.10 12.68 -18.97
C ILE A 452 1.14 12.93 -20.11
N GLU A 453 0.69 14.17 -20.31
CA GLU A 453 -0.25 14.52 -21.37
C GLU A 453 0.24 14.11 -22.76
N HIS A 454 1.54 14.25 -23.04
CA HIS A 454 2.13 13.82 -24.31
C HIS A 454 2.32 12.28 -24.43
N SER A 455 2.26 11.57 -23.30
CA SER A 455 2.52 10.11 -23.26
C SER A 455 1.25 9.25 -23.26
N VAL A 456 0.05 9.87 -23.18
CA VAL A 456 -1.24 9.17 -23.06
C VAL A 456 -2.21 9.62 -24.17
N SER A 457 -3.18 8.75 -24.49
CA SER A 457 -4.28 9.14 -25.40
C SER A 457 -5.29 10.03 -24.68
N LEU A 458 -5.54 11.19 -25.26
CA LEU A 458 -6.61 12.11 -24.83
C LEU A 458 -7.99 11.70 -25.35
N ASP A 459 -8.10 10.70 -26.21
CA ASP A 459 -9.39 10.12 -26.62
C ASP A 459 -10.02 9.33 -25.47
N VAL A 460 -9.21 8.87 -24.50
CA VAL A 460 -9.66 8.22 -23.29
C VAL A 460 -10.23 9.25 -22.31
N PRO A 461 -11.54 9.22 -22.00
CA PRO A 461 -12.19 10.22 -21.14
C PRO A 461 -11.58 10.33 -19.74
N GLN A 462 -11.12 9.21 -19.16
CA GLN A 462 -10.50 9.15 -17.84
C GLN A 462 -9.19 9.95 -17.80
N ASN A 463 -8.36 9.88 -18.84
CA ASN A 463 -7.13 10.65 -18.93
C ASN A 463 -7.43 12.15 -18.98
N ARG A 464 -8.44 12.55 -19.77
CA ARG A 464 -8.89 13.96 -19.81
C ARG A 464 -9.40 14.43 -18.45
N GLN A 465 -10.16 13.58 -17.76
CA GLN A 465 -10.68 13.87 -16.42
C GLN A 465 -9.54 14.13 -15.44
N MET A 466 -8.59 13.20 -15.33
CA MET A 466 -7.44 13.29 -14.43
C MET A 466 -6.60 14.55 -14.72
N LEU A 467 -6.22 14.78 -15.96
CA LEU A 467 -5.40 15.94 -16.33
C LEU A 467 -6.12 17.26 -16.02
N LYS A 468 -7.41 17.37 -16.32
CA LYS A 468 -8.20 18.56 -16.02
C LYS A 468 -8.36 18.81 -14.51
N ARG A 469 -8.63 17.76 -13.73
CA ARG A 469 -8.71 17.83 -12.28
C ARG A 469 -7.40 18.32 -11.66
N VAL A 470 -6.28 17.71 -12.05
CA VAL A 470 -4.96 18.08 -11.52
C VAL A 470 -4.57 19.51 -11.89
N ARG A 471 -4.83 19.94 -13.12
CA ARG A 471 -4.58 21.35 -13.53
C ARG A 471 -5.42 22.33 -12.71
N ALA A 472 -6.70 22.05 -12.50
CA ALA A 472 -7.55 22.87 -11.65
C ALA A 472 -7.00 22.96 -10.22
N TRP A 473 -6.51 21.84 -9.67
CA TRP A 473 -5.89 21.79 -8.36
C TRP A 473 -4.63 22.67 -8.27
N ILE A 474 -3.74 22.61 -9.29
CA ILE A 474 -2.53 23.43 -9.37
C ILE A 474 -2.89 24.93 -9.43
N LEU A 475 -3.87 25.31 -10.25
CA LEU A 475 -4.33 26.68 -10.37
C LEU A 475 -4.86 27.22 -9.03
N ARG A 476 -5.64 26.40 -8.31
CA ARG A 476 -6.16 26.73 -6.98
C ARG A 476 -5.05 26.89 -5.93
N ASP A 477 -4.11 25.94 -5.86
CA ASP A 477 -2.99 25.97 -4.89
C ASP A 477 -2.10 27.21 -5.12
N ASN A 478 -1.91 27.60 -6.37
CA ASN A 478 -1.22 28.83 -6.77
C ASN A 478 -2.10 30.10 -6.62
N LYS A 479 -3.36 29.98 -6.15
CA LYS A 479 -4.31 31.09 -5.97
C LYS A 479 -4.62 31.87 -7.26
N LEU A 480 -4.60 31.18 -8.39
CA LEU A 480 -4.91 31.76 -9.70
C LEU A 480 -6.41 31.67 -10.04
N ILE A 481 -7.17 30.86 -9.32
CA ILE A 481 -8.62 30.73 -9.45
C ILE A 481 -9.28 30.72 -8.06
N THR A 482 -10.56 31.13 -8.01
CA THR A 482 -11.37 31.05 -6.80
C THR A 482 -11.85 29.63 -6.51
N ASP A 483 -12.40 29.40 -5.30
CA ASP A 483 -12.99 28.11 -4.95
C ASP A 483 -14.21 27.76 -5.83
N GLU A 484 -15.03 28.76 -6.22
CA GLU A 484 -16.16 28.60 -7.12
C GLU A 484 -15.71 28.20 -8.53
N GLU A 485 -14.67 28.85 -9.06
CA GLU A 485 -14.08 28.51 -10.36
C GLU A 485 -13.44 27.10 -10.33
N PHE A 486 -12.77 26.75 -9.23
CA PHE A 486 -12.21 25.43 -9.00
C PHE A 486 -13.33 24.36 -9.04
N VAL A 487 -14.40 24.52 -8.26
CA VAL A 487 -15.53 23.58 -8.24
C VAL A 487 -16.17 23.46 -9.62
N ALA A 488 -16.33 24.56 -10.36
CA ALA A 488 -16.85 24.52 -11.73
C ALA A 488 -15.95 23.69 -12.67
N GLN A 489 -14.61 23.83 -12.55
CA GLN A 489 -13.66 23.05 -13.34
C GLN A 489 -13.69 21.58 -12.98
N ILE A 490 -13.76 21.21 -11.68
CA ILE A 490 -13.84 19.82 -11.23
C ILE A 490 -15.15 19.18 -11.69
N LYS A 491 -16.30 19.87 -11.56
CA LYS A 491 -17.59 19.38 -12.12
C LYS A 491 -17.48 19.15 -13.62
N SER A 492 -16.86 20.06 -14.35
CA SER A 492 -16.65 19.89 -15.79
C SER A 492 -15.66 18.74 -16.12
N ALA A 493 -14.73 18.40 -15.23
CA ALA A 493 -13.90 17.20 -15.39
C ALA A 493 -14.71 15.91 -15.14
N MET A 494 -15.64 15.93 -14.20
CA MET A 494 -16.52 14.77 -13.94
C MET A 494 -17.41 14.42 -15.13
N GLU A 495 -17.88 15.42 -15.88
CA GLU A 495 -18.77 15.17 -17.05
C GLU A 495 -18.12 14.30 -18.14
N TYR A 496 -16.81 14.07 -18.12
CA TYR A 496 -16.16 13.16 -19.07
C TYR A 496 -16.53 11.68 -18.81
N THR A 497 -16.78 11.27 -17.56
CA THR A 497 -17.00 9.87 -17.18
C THR A 497 -18.33 9.66 -16.44
N LEU A 498 -18.62 10.48 -15.44
CA LEU A 498 -19.84 10.42 -14.64
C LEU A 498 -20.37 11.83 -14.36
N PRO A 499 -21.59 12.15 -14.83
CA PRO A 499 -22.19 13.45 -14.56
C PRO A 499 -22.26 13.74 -13.05
N TYR A 500 -21.85 14.93 -12.63
CA TYR A 500 -21.86 15.35 -11.22
C TYR A 500 -23.19 15.04 -10.52
N LYS A 501 -24.33 15.38 -11.16
CA LYS A 501 -25.66 15.12 -10.60
C LYS A 501 -25.94 13.64 -10.32
N VAL A 502 -25.32 12.74 -11.09
CA VAL A 502 -25.44 11.29 -10.89
C VAL A 502 -24.57 10.86 -9.72
N ALA A 503 -23.37 11.41 -9.62
CA ALA A 503 -22.44 11.09 -8.54
C ALA A 503 -22.99 11.45 -7.15
N VAL A 504 -23.60 12.61 -7.00
CA VAL A 504 -24.18 13.06 -5.72
C VAL A 504 -25.59 12.54 -5.46
N ALA A 505 -26.24 11.95 -6.46
CA ALA A 505 -27.60 11.41 -6.30
C ALA A 505 -27.65 10.33 -5.20
N LYS A 506 -28.76 10.30 -4.45
CA LYS A 506 -28.98 9.31 -3.41
C LYS A 506 -29.29 7.94 -4.05
N ASN A 507 -28.32 7.05 -4.04
CA ASN A 507 -28.44 5.68 -4.52
C ASN A 507 -27.99 4.71 -3.44
N LYS A 508 -28.73 3.60 -3.29
CA LYS A 508 -28.42 2.57 -2.29
C LYS A 508 -27.06 1.88 -2.55
N GLU A 509 -26.70 1.71 -3.83
CA GLU A 509 -25.42 1.13 -4.25
C GLU A 509 -24.76 2.09 -5.24
N LYS A 510 -23.48 2.38 -5.03
CA LYS A 510 -22.68 3.21 -5.93
C LYS A 510 -21.37 2.50 -6.28
N TYR A 511 -20.98 2.62 -7.54
CA TYR A 511 -19.63 2.34 -7.99
C TYR A 511 -19.10 3.57 -8.72
N MET A 512 -18.00 4.10 -8.23
CA MET A 512 -17.28 5.22 -8.81
C MET A 512 -15.79 4.87 -8.86
N THR A 513 -15.13 5.30 -9.93
CA THR A 513 -13.69 5.13 -10.06
C THR A 513 -12.94 5.99 -9.05
N ILE A 514 -11.68 5.64 -8.75
CA ILE A 514 -10.82 6.45 -7.87
C ILE A 514 -10.81 7.92 -8.30
N GLU A 515 -10.75 8.18 -9.59
CA GLU A 515 -10.69 9.54 -10.12
C GLU A 515 -12.01 10.31 -9.92
N GLU A 516 -13.15 9.65 -10.09
CA GLU A 516 -14.47 10.24 -9.82
C GLU A 516 -14.67 10.55 -8.33
N VAL A 517 -14.24 9.64 -7.46
CA VAL A 517 -14.24 9.85 -6.00
C VAL A 517 -13.30 10.99 -5.62
N SER A 518 -12.12 11.06 -6.24
CA SER A 518 -11.16 12.16 -6.02
C SER A 518 -11.72 13.51 -6.46
N CYS A 519 -12.47 13.58 -7.56
CA CYS A 519 -13.17 14.80 -7.94
C CYS A 519 -14.19 15.25 -6.87
N MET A 520 -14.99 14.33 -6.33
CA MET A 520 -15.93 14.67 -5.25
C MET A 520 -15.21 15.12 -3.97
N HIS A 521 -14.12 14.43 -3.63
CA HIS A 521 -13.26 14.81 -2.52
C HIS A 521 -12.71 16.22 -2.70
N ASP A 522 -12.20 16.56 -3.88
CA ASP A 522 -11.64 17.88 -4.16
C ASP A 522 -12.69 18.99 -4.04
N ILE A 523 -13.95 18.75 -4.44
CA ILE A 523 -15.07 19.68 -4.20
C ILE A 523 -15.35 19.79 -2.70
N PHE A 524 -15.39 18.68 -1.98
CA PHE A 524 -15.68 18.67 -0.55
C PHE A 524 -14.63 19.44 0.26
N ILE A 525 -13.33 19.28 -0.02
CA ILE A 525 -12.25 19.91 0.74
C ILE A 525 -12.18 21.44 0.59
N THR A 526 -12.98 22.06 -0.30
CA THR A 526 -13.16 23.53 -0.29
C THR A 526 -13.75 23.99 1.03
N LYS A 527 -14.49 23.14 1.73
CA LYS A 527 -15.15 23.38 3.03
C LYS A 527 -15.96 24.69 3.09
N SER A 528 -16.27 25.26 1.93
CA SER A 528 -16.99 26.55 1.86
C SER A 528 -18.48 26.34 2.14
N SER A 529 -18.99 27.02 3.15
CA SER A 529 -20.43 27.04 3.42
C SER A 529 -21.24 27.74 2.31
N ASN A 530 -20.57 28.54 1.49
CA ASN A 530 -21.17 29.28 0.39
C ASN A 530 -21.25 28.45 -0.91
N ILE A 531 -20.63 27.27 -0.93
CA ILE A 531 -20.63 26.35 -2.09
C ILE A 531 -21.49 25.12 -1.74
N PRO A 532 -22.75 25.06 -2.23
CA PRO A 532 -23.67 23.95 -1.93
C PRO A 532 -23.10 22.58 -2.32
N GLU A 533 -22.34 22.51 -3.40
CA GLU A 533 -21.70 21.30 -3.93
C GLU A 533 -20.74 20.65 -2.91
N SER A 534 -20.06 21.46 -2.07
CA SER A 534 -19.21 20.93 -1.02
C SER A 534 -20.00 20.10 -0.02
N GLN A 535 -21.21 20.55 0.37
CA GLN A 535 -22.08 19.82 1.29
C GLN A 535 -22.75 18.60 0.63
N GLU A 536 -23.07 18.67 -0.67
CA GLU A 536 -23.60 17.52 -1.42
C GLU A 536 -22.55 16.42 -1.51
N CYS A 537 -21.31 16.77 -1.85
CA CYS A 537 -20.20 15.82 -1.89
C CYS A 537 -19.93 15.22 -0.52
N TYR A 538 -19.89 16.02 0.55
CA TYR A 538 -19.72 15.54 1.94
C TYR A 538 -20.74 14.45 2.27
N LYS A 539 -22.03 14.71 2.06
CA LYS A 539 -23.11 13.76 2.36
C LYS A 539 -22.97 12.47 1.54
N SER A 540 -22.70 12.62 0.24
CA SER A 540 -22.56 11.48 -0.64
C SER A 540 -21.35 10.60 -0.34
N LEU A 541 -20.20 11.22 0.00
CA LEU A 541 -18.99 10.49 0.39
C LEU A 541 -19.16 9.81 1.74
N LEU A 542 -19.79 10.48 2.72
CA LEU A 542 -20.10 9.88 4.00
C LEU A 542 -21.00 8.65 3.84
N GLU A 543 -22.11 8.76 3.08
CA GLU A 543 -22.99 7.61 2.78
C GLU A 543 -22.26 6.46 2.08
N MET A 544 -21.24 6.73 1.27
CA MET A 544 -20.49 5.69 0.57
C MET A 544 -19.49 4.92 1.46
N TYR A 545 -18.92 5.58 2.47
CA TYR A 545 -17.78 5.02 3.21
C TYR A 545 -18.08 4.77 4.69
N ASP A 546 -19.13 5.33 5.28
CA ASP A 546 -19.45 5.19 6.70
C ASP A 546 -19.74 3.72 7.09
N ASP A 547 -20.45 3.00 6.24
CA ASP A 547 -20.81 1.58 6.48
C ASP A 547 -19.73 0.58 6.01
N ARG A 548 -18.55 1.06 5.53
CA ARG A 548 -17.49 0.18 4.99
C ARG A 548 -16.44 -0.24 6.00
N GLU A 549 -16.64 0.05 7.27
CA GLU A 549 -15.68 -0.33 8.33
C GLU A 549 -15.48 -1.86 8.43
N GLU A 550 -16.51 -2.65 8.14
CA GLU A 550 -16.43 -4.12 8.11
C GLU A 550 -15.62 -4.66 6.91
N ASP A 551 -15.53 -3.90 5.82
CA ASP A 551 -14.85 -4.27 4.58
C ASP A 551 -13.61 -3.38 4.30
N ILE A 552 -13.01 -2.83 5.37
CA ILE A 552 -11.96 -1.81 5.31
C ILE A 552 -10.73 -2.24 4.49
N ASN A 553 -10.36 -3.52 4.54
CA ASN A 553 -9.18 -4.02 3.84
C ASN A 553 -9.33 -4.00 2.32
N ASN A 554 -10.55 -4.05 1.81
CA ASN A 554 -10.83 -3.93 0.38
C ASN A 554 -10.78 -2.48 -0.12
N CYS A 555 -10.89 -1.48 0.79
CA CYS A 555 -10.95 -0.08 0.40
C CYS A 555 -10.08 0.86 1.25
N LEU A 556 -9.12 0.32 2.01
CA LEU A 556 -8.36 1.05 3.03
C LEU A 556 -7.79 2.37 2.54
N SER A 557 -7.15 2.38 1.36
CA SER A 557 -6.49 3.60 0.85
C SER A 557 -7.50 4.70 0.54
N MET A 558 -8.62 4.34 -0.08
CA MET A 558 -9.70 5.29 -0.39
C MET A 558 -10.48 5.68 0.87
N TYR A 559 -10.73 4.73 1.77
CA TYR A 559 -11.35 5.03 3.06
C TYR A 559 -10.56 6.09 3.83
N GLU A 560 -9.27 5.89 4.02
CA GLU A 560 -8.40 6.86 4.70
C GLU A 560 -8.38 8.22 3.97
N HIS A 561 -8.32 8.22 2.65
CA HIS A 561 -8.30 9.42 1.83
C HIS A 561 -9.59 10.25 2.00
N ILE A 562 -10.73 9.60 2.11
CA ILE A 562 -12.05 10.24 2.20
C ILE A 562 -12.47 10.52 3.65
N MET A 563 -12.33 9.54 4.53
CA MET A 563 -12.86 9.65 5.90
C MET A 563 -12.04 10.56 6.81
N ARG A 564 -10.75 10.71 6.56
CA ARG A 564 -9.91 11.67 7.32
C ARG A 564 -10.37 13.12 7.18
N PRO A 565 -10.53 13.70 5.97
CA PRO A 565 -11.10 15.02 5.82
C PRO A 565 -12.52 15.16 6.38
N ILE A 566 -13.32 14.09 6.30
CA ILE A 566 -14.67 14.05 6.88
C ILE A 566 -14.60 14.13 8.41
N ALA A 567 -13.75 13.32 9.05
CA ALA A 567 -13.54 13.36 10.50
C ALA A 567 -13.03 14.74 10.96
N SER A 568 -12.05 15.30 10.24
CA SER A 568 -11.57 16.67 10.50
C SER A 568 -12.70 17.71 10.39
N TYR A 569 -13.57 17.60 9.36
CA TYR A 569 -14.72 18.50 9.21
C TYR A 569 -15.76 18.32 10.32
N MET A 570 -15.96 17.10 10.83
CA MET A 570 -16.81 16.87 12.01
C MET A 570 -16.26 17.62 13.23
N GLY A 571 -14.94 17.61 13.44
CA GLY A 571 -14.27 18.41 14.46
C GLY A 571 -14.48 19.90 14.27
N ASP A 572 -14.27 20.42 13.05
CA ASP A 572 -14.50 21.83 12.70
C ASP A 572 -15.96 22.28 13.02
N CYS A 573 -16.92 21.35 12.93
CA CYS A 573 -18.33 21.58 13.28
C CYS A 573 -18.65 21.36 14.77
N GLY A 574 -17.66 21.16 15.64
CA GLY A 574 -17.84 20.93 17.08
C GLY A 574 -18.32 19.52 17.47
N ARG A 575 -18.38 18.57 16.51
CA ARG A 575 -18.75 17.17 16.75
C ARG A 575 -17.52 16.35 17.10
N TYR A 576 -16.84 16.73 18.18
CA TYR A 576 -15.53 16.18 18.53
C TYR A 576 -15.53 14.68 18.80
N ASP A 577 -16.59 14.16 19.46
CA ASP A 577 -16.65 12.70 19.81
C ASP A 577 -16.79 11.85 18.55
N ASN A 578 -17.63 12.24 17.58
CA ASN A 578 -17.73 11.58 16.30
C ASN A 578 -16.42 11.66 15.49
N SER A 579 -15.75 12.83 15.53
CA SER A 579 -14.45 13.02 14.88
C SER A 579 -13.41 12.06 15.50
N ASP A 580 -13.30 12.01 16.83
CA ASP A 580 -12.33 11.19 17.53
C ASP A 580 -12.57 9.69 17.30
N GLU A 581 -13.83 9.25 17.28
CA GLU A 581 -14.20 7.86 16.97
C GLU A 581 -13.68 7.44 15.58
N LYS A 582 -13.93 8.26 14.55
CA LYS A 582 -13.44 7.99 13.19
C LYS A 582 -11.92 8.09 13.09
N GLU A 583 -11.30 9.10 13.71
CA GLU A 583 -9.84 9.25 13.71
C GLU A 583 -9.14 8.11 14.46
N LEU A 584 -9.71 7.61 15.56
CA LEU A 584 -9.16 6.45 16.27
C LEU A 584 -9.25 5.19 15.41
N PHE A 585 -10.37 4.97 14.73
CA PHE A 585 -10.52 3.84 13.81
C PHE A 585 -9.50 3.90 12.67
N ILE A 586 -9.33 5.08 12.05
CA ILE A 586 -8.33 5.32 11.00
C ILE A 586 -6.92 5.10 11.56
N LEU A 587 -6.60 5.61 12.75
CA LEU A 587 -5.29 5.43 13.40
C LEU A 587 -4.98 3.95 13.62
N GLN A 588 -5.91 3.19 14.17
CA GLN A 588 -5.73 1.75 14.41
C GLN A 588 -5.43 0.99 13.10
N ASN A 589 -6.19 1.25 12.03
CA ASN A 589 -5.98 0.62 10.74
C ASN A 589 -4.68 1.07 10.05
N SER A 590 -4.32 2.36 10.19
CA SER A 590 -3.05 2.89 9.70
C SER A 590 -1.86 2.23 10.38
N LEU A 591 -1.92 2.02 11.69
CA LEU A 591 -0.88 1.34 12.45
C LEU A 591 -0.78 -0.14 12.07
N ARG A 592 -1.91 -0.87 11.90
CA ARG A 592 -1.90 -2.26 11.38
C ARG A 592 -1.24 -2.35 10.01
N ASN A 593 -1.52 -1.39 9.13
CA ASN A 593 -0.96 -1.33 7.77
C ASN A 593 0.36 -0.54 7.68
N ARG A 594 0.95 -0.18 8.83
CA ARG A 594 2.26 0.48 8.92
C ARG A 594 2.35 1.79 8.12
N ARG A 595 1.27 2.60 8.08
CA ARG A 595 1.13 3.86 7.32
C ARG A 595 1.31 5.07 8.24
N MET A 596 2.53 5.56 8.40
CA MET A 596 2.88 6.56 9.41
C MET A 596 2.29 7.96 9.16
N THR A 597 2.15 8.40 7.91
CA THR A 597 1.56 9.71 7.58
C THR A 597 0.12 9.85 8.04
N VAL A 598 -0.66 8.79 7.83
CA VAL A 598 -2.06 8.77 8.23
C VAL A 598 -2.16 8.71 9.75
N ALA A 599 -1.33 7.86 10.39
CA ALA A 599 -1.25 7.79 11.85
C ALA A 599 -0.96 9.15 12.49
N TYR A 600 0.05 9.88 11.97
CA TYR A 600 0.36 11.25 12.42
C TYR A 600 -0.86 12.18 12.31
N SER A 601 -1.51 12.17 11.16
CA SER A 601 -2.60 13.11 10.91
C SER A 601 -3.81 12.85 11.80
N SER A 602 -4.15 11.57 12.04
CA SER A 602 -5.25 11.21 12.94
C SER A 602 -4.96 11.58 14.39
N MET A 603 -3.73 11.33 14.86
CA MET A 603 -3.30 11.79 16.19
C MET A 603 -3.36 13.31 16.32
N TYR A 604 -2.93 14.04 15.29
CA TYR A 604 -2.99 15.49 15.28
C TYR A 604 -4.43 16.00 15.35
N SER A 605 -5.36 15.41 14.60
CA SER A 605 -6.78 15.79 14.61
C SER A 605 -7.41 15.57 16.00
N MET A 606 -7.14 14.44 16.65
CA MET A 606 -7.63 14.17 18.02
C MET A 606 -7.06 15.15 19.05
N LEU A 607 -5.76 15.50 18.94
CA LEU A 607 -5.15 16.53 19.80
C LEU A 607 -5.78 17.91 19.59
N TRP A 608 -6.10 18.25 18.34
CA TRP A 608 -6.80 19.49 18.03
C TRP A 608 -8.19 19.50 18.65
N ASN A 609 -8.97 18.41 18.54
CA ASN A 609 -10.28 18.26 19.19
C ASN A 609 -10.18 18.46 20.71
N ASP A 610 -9.18 17.86 21.35
CA ASP A 610 -8.94 17.99 22.79
C ASP A 610 -8.63 19.44 23.19
N GLN A 611 -7.85 20.16 22.35
CA GLN A 611 -7.60 21.59 22.57
C GLN A 611 -8.88 22.41 22.45
N GLN A 612 -9.76 22.11 21.49
CA GLN A 612 -11.04 22.80 21.33
C GLN A 612 -12.01 22.53 22.52
N ARG A 613 -11.93 21.32 23.13
CA ARG A 613 -12.66 21.01 24.39
C ARG A 613 -12.11 21.72 25.62
N GLY A 614 -11.03 22.51 25.48
CA GLY A 614 -10.42 23.29 26.56
C GLY A 614 -9.41 22.52 27.41
N LYS A 615 -8.94 21.32 26.98
CA LYS A 615 -7.82 20.67 27.66
C LYS A 615 -6.57 21.54 27.60
N ASN A 616 -5.90 21.72 28.73
CA ASN A 616 -4.69 22.53 28.75
C ASN A 616 -3.49 21.76 28.16
N LYS A 617 -2.47 22.50 27.70
CA LYS A 617 -1.27 21.91 27.08
C LYS A 617 -0.50 20.94 27.99
N MET A 618 -0.52 21.19 29.32
CA MET A 618 0.15 20.30 30.27
C MET A 618 -0.54 18.94 30.35
N ALA A 619 -1.88 18.90 30.28
CA ALA A 619 -2.62 17.63 30.26
C ALA A 619 -2.38 16.83 28.97
N MET A 620 -2.08 17.52 27.85
CA MET A 620 -1.84 16.92 26.53
C MET A 620 -0.36 16.74 26.21
N HIS A 621 0.55 17.11 27.11
CA HIS A 621 1.98 17.19 26.84
C HIS A 621 2.56 15.88 26.26
N ARG A 622 2.23 14.75 26.86
CA ARG A 622 2.71 13.43 26.41
C ARG A 622 2.18 13.08 25.01
N ASP A 623 0.95 13.36 24.73
CA ASP A 623 0.32 13.06 23.44
C ASP A 623 0.86 13.96 22.33
N ILE A 624 1.17 15.21 22.66
CA ILE A 624 1.86 16.14 21.76
C ILE A 624 3.27 15.63 21.45
N ALA A 625 4.03 15.16 22.47
CA ALA A 625 5.36 14.61 22.28
C ALA A 625 5.33 13.34 21.37
N TYR A 626 4.36 12.46 21.59
CA TYR A 626 4.19 11.26 20.76
C TYR A 626 3.81 11.59 19.31
N CYS A 627 2.91 12.54 19.11
CA CYS A 627 2.53 13.02 17.79
C CYS A 627 3.72 13.63 17.05
N ASN A 628 4.55 14.43 17.76
CA ASN A 628 5.76 15.01 17.21
C ASN A 628 6.79 13.95 16.84
N GLU A 629 6.94 12.88 17.62
CA GLU A 629 7.87 11.79 17.32
C GLU A 629 7.45 11.01 16.06
N ILE A 630 6.16 10.70 15.90
CA ILE A 630 5.64 10.12 14.65
C ILE A 630 5.94 11.05 13.46
N LYS A 631 5.73 12.36 13.63
CA LYS A 631 6.08 13.34 12.59
C LYS A 631 7.57 13.30 12.23
N ARG A 632 8.45 13.15 13.21
CA ARG A 632 9.90 12.98 12.96
C ARG A 632 10.20 11.72 12.17
N CYS A 633 9.59 10.59 12.48
CA CYS A 633 9.72 9.37 11.70
C CYS A 633 9.31 9.55 10.23
N ILE A 634 8.43 10.52 9.92
CA ILE A 634 8.00 10.85 8.57
C ILE A 634 8.97 11.82 7.88
N VAL A 635 9.46 12.83 8.61
CA VAL A 635 10.24 13.96 8.06
C VAL A 635 11.74 13.63 7.94
N LEU A 636 12.24 12.61 8.62
CA LEU A 636 13.66 12.23 8.63
C LEU A 636 14.24 11.83 7.26
N SER A 637 13.42 11.65 6.23
CA SER A 637 13.88 11.48 4.85
C SER A 637 14.65 12.70 4.29
N SER A 638 14.53 13.88 4.93
CA SER A 638 15.29 15.09 4.58
C SER A 638 16.56 15.29 5.44
N PHE A 639 16.82 14.41 6.40
CA PHE A 639 17.90 14.60 7.38
C PHE A 639 19.31 14.31 6.83
N SER A 640 19.44 13.58 5.74
CA SER A 640 20.76 13.32 5.16
C SER A 640 21.38 14.55 4.44
N ARG A 641 20.61 15.64 4.23
CA ARG A 641 21.10 16.78 3.43
C ARG A 641 21.04 18.15 4.09
N ASN A 642 20.35 18.40 5.22
CA ASN A 642 20.23 19.75 5.80
C ASN A 642 19.85 19.78 7.29
N ILE A 643 20.71 19.24 8.17
CA ILE A 643 20.56 19.40 9.63
C ILE A 643 20.80 20.84 10.09
N GLY A 644 21.42 21.68 9.26
CA GLY A 644 21.90 23.00 9.67
C GLY A 644 20.89 24.17 9.68
N LYS A 645 19.61 24.01 9.27
CA LYS A 645 18.74 25.19 9.06
C LYS A 645 17.27 25.09 9.45
N THR A 646 16.85 24.26 10.36
CA THR A 646 15.42 24.28 10.74
C THR A 646 15.18 24.60 12.23
N LYS A 647 15.08 25.88 12.51
CA LYS A 647 14.25 26.43 13.60
C LYS A 647 12.78 26.15 13.31
N PHE A 648 12.34 24.87 13.30
CA PHE A 648 11.03 24.53 12.77
C PHE A 648 9.93 24.40 13.84
N PHE A 649 10.27 24.22 15.11
CA PHE A 649 9.32 23.74 16.12
C PHE A 649 8.58 24.81 16.92
N SER A 650 9.17 25.98 17.15
CA SER A 650 8.47 27.06 17.88
C SER A 650 7.48 27.88 17.01
N ASN A 651 7.63 27.81 15.68
CA ASN A 651 6.82 28.61 14.75
C ASN A 651 5.65 27.84 14.10
N THR A 652 5.60 26.52 14.16
CA THR A 652 4.53 25.74 13.50
C THR A 652 3.21 25.89 14.23
N PHE A 653 3.20 25.91 15.56
CA PHE A 653 1.98 26.23 16.34
C PHE A 653 1.54 27.71 16.21
N LYS A 654 2.45 28.63 15.89
CA LYS A 654 2.10 30.02 15.63
C LYS A 654 1.68 30.31 14.18
N LYS A 655 2.19 29.53 13.20
CA LYS A 655 1.87 29.74 11.77
C LYS A 655 0.64 28.98 11.29
N THR A 656 0.22 27.90 11.96
CA THR A 656 -1.05 27.21 11.66
C THR A 656 -2.27 28.03 12.09
N LYS A 657 -2.12 29.01 12.97
CA LYS A 657 -3.22 29.98 13.26
C LYS A 657 -3.62 30.83 12.05
N ASN A 658 -2.79 30.92 11.01
CA ASN A 658 -3.02 31.83 9.85
C ASN A 658 -3.12 31.07 8.51
N LYS A 659 -3.24 29.74 8.48
CA LYS A 659 -3.34 28.96 7.22
C LYS A 659 -4.44 27.90 7.19
N ILE A 660 -5.35 27.94 8.16
CA ILE A 660 -6.59 27.15 8.15
C ILE A 660 -7.74 28.15 8.23
N TYR A 661 -7.84 29.03 7.26
CA TYR A 661 -9.02 29.77 6.90
C TYR A 661 -9.16 29.76 5.40
#